data_277220e486ff7060c9f1526a296608f6
#
_entry.id   277220e486ff7060c9f1526a296608f6
#
_cell.length_a   1.000
_cell.length_b   1.000
_cell.length_c   1.000
_cell.angle_alpha   90.00
_cell.angle_beta   90.00
_cell.angle_gamma   90.00
#
_symmetry.space_group_name_H-M   'P 1'
#
loop_
_entity.id
_entity.type
_entity.pdbx_description
1 polymer ?
#
loop_
_entity_poly.entity_id
_entity_poly.type
_entity_poly.pdbx_seq_one_letter_code
_entity_poly.pdbx_strand_id
1 'polypeptide(L)'
;MAIEAILTSMNPNESDLQPSETALESWKEIGAYLQRNAVTARRWEKEEGLPVHRHTHKSRSSVYAYPSEIDAWRAGRRVVPEPPPTRPLWKIPAFAVTMLLCLITVGNGVRPQVASAQGTQAARQILSGPGTDDTGSPSFDGRYLSLTDWATGDLAIRDLISGAQRRLTSNSAPYGDGYAFRPQVSRDGKQVVFSWIKPSGVELRIVEADGSNLRTLYSNREFSYLEPAGFSPDGKEILTVLNAANESDKIALISAADGRARFLKTLTWGSLGRLSFSPDGRYVAYDLRTQQNKPGTKIMLLAQDGSREVTLSESVTQEQVFGWAPDGKTLLFASERTGTRDLWALSVIDGKAEGDAKRLRHGIGGMRPMGITKSGSLFFADNNGTNEIFIASWDWETGRMVVVPKPASHGLLGVNRDPVWSRDGKYLAYVSGDKSPGKISIVNIENENERQLSPKLSAIQRLTDWSPDGRSLLLMAFDEKNHEGAYSMDTQTGEVRAVAQAEGEQTIFQPEWLPNGKEIVYYRRDQTASPSHVIIHDVGTGSERQLQTGHADAGFIDTAISPDGHYLAFRAGGGSYEPVLGVVPVTGGAPRELFRPDVSAGRVDLIGWSPDSRQVIFDTKQRMGLRNVNLEWWRIPIEGGERRKLASDPLQAAKIRFHPDGHRIAFAGTQGGGMEIWALENFLPQSAGK
;
A
#
# COMPACT_ATOMS: atom_id res chain seq x y z
N MET A 1 30.19 43.74 -38.65
CA MET A 1 31.56 44.12 -38.91
C MET A 1 32.33 43.98 -37.61
N ALA A 2 33.39 43.22 -37.66
CA ALA A 2 34.40 42.99 -36.63
C ALA A 2 33.94 42.16 -35.41
N ILE A 3 34.20 40.88 -35.45
CA ILE A 3 35.01 40.07 -34.52
C ILE A 3 35.33 38.77 -35.25
N GLU A 4 36.41 38.77 -36.01
CA GLU A 4 37.23 37.61 -36.39
C GLU A 4 38.65 37.97 -36.07
N ALA A 5 39.29 37.03 -35.42
CA ALA A 5 40.73 36.93 -35.15
C ALA A 5 41.06 36.93 -33.64
N ILE A 6 41.17 35.71 -33.10
CA ILE A 6 42.35 35.21 -32.35
C ILE A 6 42.13 33.69 -32.19
N LEU A 7 42.51 32.95 -33.22
CA LEU A 7 42.89 31.55 -33.16
C LEU A 7 44.36 31.48 -33.50
N THR A 8 45.22 31.16 -32.56
CA THR A 8 46.40 30.33 -32.77
C THR A 8 47.23 30.22 -31.49
N SER A 9 47.60 29.00 -31.20
CA SER A 9 48.58 28.52 -30.22
C SER A 9 48.08 28.24 -28.80
N MET A 10 47.64 27.01 -28.57
CA MET A 10 48.03 26.27 -27.36
C MET A 10 48.00 24.75 -27.63
N ASN A 11 49.07 24.12 -27.19
CA ASN A 11 49.50 22.74 -27.29
C ASN A 11 48.47 21.73 -26.78
N PRO A 12 48.36 20.52 -27.35
CA PRO A 12 47.52 19.46 -26.81
C PRO A 12 48.34 18.62 -25.83
N ASN A 13 48.18 18.86 -24.53
CA ASN A 13 48.47 17.87 -23.46
C ASN A 13 48.09 18.45 -22.09
N GLU A 14 46.83 18.34 -21.73
CA GLU A 14 46.39 18.24 -20.33
C GLU A 14 45.11 17.43 -20.33
N SER A 15 45.34 16.14 -20.08
CA SER A 15 44.32 15.13 -19.85
C SER A 15 43.57 15.38 -18.54
N ASP A 16 42.24 15.32 -18.59
CA ASP A 16 41.27 14.88 -17.62
C ASP A 16 41.73 14.76 -16.15
N LEU A 17 41.50 15.80 -15.36
CA LEU A 17 41.44 15.71 -13.92
C LEU A 17 40.01 15.30 -13.53
N GLN A 18 39.72 14.00 -13.53
CA GLN A 18 38.66 13.43 -12.71
C GLN A 18 39.02 13.58 -11.22
N PRO A 19 38.07 13.84 -10.31
CA PRO A 19 38.33 13.87 -8.89
C PRO A 19 38.92 12.51 -8.47
N SER A 20 40.07 12.50 -7.80
CA SER A 20 40.78 11.31 -7.36
C SER A 20 39.88 10.53 -6.39
N GLU A 21 39.36 9.41 -6.85
CA GLU A 21 38.59 8.46 -6.03
C GLU A 21 39.49 7.90 -4.91
N THR A 22 39.05 7.96 -3.67
CA THR A 22 39.81 7.48 -2.53
C THR A 22 39.77 5.94 -2.51
N ALA A 23 40.92 5.30 -2.65
CA ALA A 23 41.05 3.85 -2.60
C ALA A 23 40.81 3.30 -1.20
N LEU A 24 40.21 2.12 -1.12
CA LEU A 24 40.04 1.31 0.12
C LEU A 24 41.33 0.52 0.34
N GLU A 25 42.13 0.88 1.35
CA GLU A 25 43.53 0.42 1.48
C GLU A 25 43.71 -0.85 2.33
N SER A 26 42.65 -1.53 2.70
CA SER A 26 42.76 -2.76 3.49
C SER A 26 41.59 -3.71 3.27
N TRP A 27 41.83 -5.00 3.54
CA TRP A 27 40.77 -6.01 3.57
C TRP A 27 39.61 -5.67 4.52
N LYS A 28 39.89 -4.90 5.56
CA LYS A 28 38.84 -4.43 6.51
C LYS A 28 37.95 -3.39 5.86
N GLU A 29 38.53 -2.44 5.15
CA GLU A 29 37.79 -1.39 4.43
C GLU A 29 37.03 -1.94 3.23
N ILE A 30 37.66 -2.83 2.44
CA ILE A 30 37.01 -3.53 1.32
C ILE A 30 35.84 -4.36 1.84
N GLY A 31 36.02 -5.08 2.95
CA GLY A 31 34.94 -5.84 3.61
C GLY A 31 33.81 -4.95 4.12
N ALA A 32 34.15 -3.82 4.74
CA ALA A 32 33.18 -2.84 5.22
C ALA A 32 32.36 -2.23 4.06
N TYR A 33 33.02 -1.84 2.97
CA TYR A 33 32.36 -1.33 1.76
C TYR A 33 31.41 -2.36 1.14
N LEU A 34 31.80 -3.62 1.12
CA LEU A 34 30.98 -4.74 0.65
C LEU A 34 29.87 -5.15 1.65
N GLN A 35 29.86 -4.59 2.86
CA GLN A 35 29.02 -5.01 3.99
C GLN A 35 29.19 -6.50 4.32
N ARG A 36 30.45 -6.97 4.27
CA ARG A 36 30.87 -8.34 4.56
C ARG A 36 32.16 -8.33 5.40
N ASN A 37 32.47 -9.45 6.04
CA ASN A 37 33.74 -9.55 6.74
C ASN A 37 34.92 -9.72 5.77
N ALA A 38 36.12 -9.39 6.22
CA ALA A 38 37.34 -9.46 5.42
C ALA A 38 37.64 -10.86 4.86
N VAL A 39 37.19 -11.93 5.53
CA VAL A 39 37.37 -13.31 5.07
C VAL A 39 36.50 -13.59 3.83
N THR A 40 35.28 -13.11 3.83
CA THR A 40 34.37 -13.21 2.68
C THR A 40 34.90 -12.42 1.47
N ALA A 41 35.41 -11.21 1.69
CA ALA A 41 36.01 -10.40 0.61
C ALA A 41 37.22 -11.10 -0.03
N ARG A 42 38.10 -11.73 0.77
CA ARG A 42 39.23 -12.52 0.26
C ARG A 42 38.79 -13.76 -0.52
N ARG A 43 37.70 -14.42 -0.11
CA ARG A 43 37.14 -15.54 -0.85
C ARG A 43 36.60 -15.09 -2.20
N TRP A 44 35.89 -13.97 -2.24
CA TRP A 44 35.35 -13.42 -3.49
C TRP A 44 36.44 -12.95 -4.48
N GLU A 45 37.59 -12.43 -3.98
CA GLU A 45 38.72 -12.16 -4.85
C GLU A 45 39.20 -13.44 -5.57
N LYS A 46 39.30 -14.56 -4.80
CA LYS A 46 39.83 -15.83 -5.34
C LYS A 46 38.84 -16.59 -6.21
N GLU A 47 37.57 -16.61 -5.84
CA GLU A 47 36.57 -17.49 -6.43
C GLU A 47 35.68 -16.76 -7.45
N GLU A 48 35.56 -15.44 -7.32
CA GLU A 48 34.53 -14.68 -8.02
C GLU A 48 35.07 -13.42 -8.72
N GLY A 49 36.42 -13.23 -8.68
CA GLY A 49 37.08 -12.14 -9.41
C GLY A 49 36.76 -10.73 -8.86
N LEU A 50 36.55 -10.59 -7.54
CA LEU A 50 36.45 -9.26 -6.93
C LEU A 50 37.71 -8.45 -7.25
N PRO A 51 37.60 -7.22 -7.84
CA PRO A 51 38.75 -6.42 -8.25
C PRO A 51 39.49 -5.91 -7.02
N VAL A 52 40.68 -6.48 -6.76
CA VAL A 52 41.57 -6.09 -5.66
C VAL A 52 42.99 -6.00 -6.19
N HIS A 53 43.62 -4.85 -5.96
CA HIS A 53 45.00 -4.55 -6.39
C HIS A 53 46.00 -4.77 -5.24
N ARG A 54 47.26 -4.94 -5.55
CA ARG A 54 48.33 -5.17 -4.57
C ARG A 54 49.46 -4.17 -4.75
N HIS A 55 49.88 -3.55 -3.67
CA HIS A 55 51.12 -2.77 -3.66
C HIS A 55 52.34 -3.68 -3.66
N THR A 56 53.26 -3.46 -4.54
CA THR A 56 54.54 -4.19 -4.65
C THR A 56 55.56 -3.57 -3.70
N HIS A 57 55.61 -4.01 -2.46
CA HIS A 57 56.67 -3.63 -1.51
C HIS A 57 57.54 -4.83 -1.11
N LYS A 58 58.84 -4.61 -0.83
CA LYS A 58 59.85 -5.65 -0.57
C LYS A 58 59.61 -6.48 0.72
N SER A 59 58.64 -6.18 1.61
CA SER A 59 58.51 -6.90 2.84
C SER A 59 57.06 -7.13 3.35
N ARG A 60 56.00 -6.52 2.81
CA ARG A 60 54.58 -6.83 3.13
C ARG A 60 53.69 -6.39 1.96
N SER A 61 52.89 -7.27 1.40
CA SER A 61 51.88 -6.93 0.43
C SER A 61 50.65 -6.29 1.07
N SER A 62 50.42 -5.01 0.89
CA SER A 62 49.13 -4.37 1.18
C SER A 62 48.20 -4.47 -0.02
N VAL A 63 46.90 -4.46 0.21
CA VAL A 63 45.87 -4.53 -0.83
C VAL A 63 45.07 -3.25 -0.86
N TYR A 64 44.61 -2.87 -2.04
CA TYR A 64 43.66 -1.77 -2.22
C TYR A 64 42.64 -2.08 -3.32
N ALA A 65 41.50 -1.41 -3.29
CA ALA A 65 40.46 -1.51 -4.31
C ALA A 65 39.75 -0.17 -4.46
N TYR A 66 39.25 0.12 -5.66
CA TYR A 66 38.48 1.32 -5.90
C TYR A 66 36.97 1.01 -5.75
N PRO A 67 36.18 1.85 -5.04
CA PRO A 67 34.74 1.73 -4.93
C PRO A 67 34.03 1.53 -6.27
N SER A 68 34.38 2.30 -7.29
CA SER A 68 33.83 2.22 -8.65
C SER A 68 34.02 0.85 -9.31
N GLU A 69 35.20 0.23 -9.13
CA GLU A 69 35.47 -1.11 -9.66
C GLU A 69 34.70 -2.19 -8.92
N ILE A 70 34.57 -2.06 -7.60
CA ILE A 70 33.75 -2.96 -6.78
C ILE A 70 32.29 -2.87 -7.19
N ASP A 71 31.76 -1.68 -7.42
CA ASP A 71 30.36 -1.48 -7.82
C ASP A 71 30.10 -1.99 -9.24
N ALA A 72 31.02 -1.79 -10.17
CA ALA A 72 30.95 -2.36 -11.52
C ALA A 72 30.96 -3.90 -11.49
N TRP A 73 31.81 -4.50 -10.67
CA TRP A 73 31.85 -5.95 -10.45
C TRP A 73 30.53 -6.46 -9.82
N ARG A 74 29.98 -5.72 -8.85
CA ARG A 74 28.70 -6.05 -8.22
C ARG A 74 27.53 -5.98 -9.22
N ALA A 75 27.50 -4.98 -10.10
CA ALA A 75 26.49 -4.82 -11.13
C ALA A 75 26.53 -5.93 -12.19
N GLY A 76 27.72 -6.47 -12.49
CA GLY A 76 27.92 -7.59 -13.44
C GLY A 76 27.55 -8.98 -12.88
N ARG A 77 27.27 -9.10 -11.59
CA ARG A 77 26.98 -10.39 -10.95
C ARG A 77 25.54 -10.84 -11.19
N ARG A 78 25.34 -12.00 -11.80
CA ARG A 78 24.06 -12.71 -11.71
C ARG A 78 23.88 -13.21 -10.28
N VAL A 79 22.83 -12.79 -9.60
CA VAL A 79 22.48 -13.26 -8.25
C VAL A 79 22.05 -14.74 -8.36
N VAL A 80 22.95 -15.65 -7.97
CA VAL A 80 22.58 -17.04 -7.65
C VAL A 80 22.28 -17.05 -6.16
N PRO A 81 21.07 -17.48 -5.70
CA PRO A 81 20.78 -17.58 -4.26
C PRO A 81 21.75 -18.57 -3.59
N GLU A 82 22.38 -18.14 -2.50
CA GLU A 82 23.20 -19.03 -1.68
C GLU A 82 22.31 -20.13 -1.07
N PRO A 83 22.72 -21.42 -1.12
CA PRO A 83 22.03 -22.46 -0.37
C PRO A 83 22.18 -22.21 1.14
N PRO A 84 21.17 -22.55 1.96
CA PRO A 84 21.24 -22.32 3.40
C PRO A 84 22.42 -23.08 4.02
N PRO A 85 23.07 -22.51 5.07
CA PRO A 85 24.24 -23.12 5.69
C PRO A 85 23.89 -24.49 6.28
N THR A 86 24.56 -25.53 5.80
CA THR A 86 24.52 -26.86 6.38
C THR A 86 25.19 -26.83 7.75
N ARG A 87 24.41 -27.00 8.81
CA ARG A 87 24.95 -27.24 10.15
C ARG A 87 25.68 -28.59 10.18
N PRO A 88 26.91 -28.69 10.73
CA PRO A 88 27.57 -29.98 10.87
C PRO A 88 26.79 -30.86 11.83
N LEU A 89 26.42 -32.03 11.36
CA LEU A 89 25.83 -33.08 12.18
C LEU A 89 26.86 -33.54 13.23
N TRP A 90 26.63 -33.20 14.46
CA TRP A 90 27.35 -33.77 15.59
C TRP A 90 27.05 -35.27 15.70
N LYS A 91 28.11 -36.06 15.84
CA LYS A 91 28.09 -37.51 15.95
C LYS A 91 27.10 -37.97 17.01
N ILE A 92 26.05 -38.67 16.61
CA ILE A 92 25.18 -39.43 17.49
C ILE A 92 25.89 -40.77 17.74
N PRO A 93 26.06 -41.22 19.00
CA PRO A 93 26.73 -42.48 19.27
C PRO A 93 25.89 -43.66 18.76
N ALA A 94 26.58 -44.67 18.24
CA ALA A 94 26.07 -45.81 17.49
C ALA A 94 25.12 -46.77 18.25
N PHE A 95 24.58 -46.41 19.39
CA PHE A 95 23.70 -47.27 20.20
C PHE A 95 22.20 -47.09 19.99
N ALA A 96 21.79 -46.07 19.22
CA ALA A 96 20.36 -45.78 18.97
C ALA A 96 19.81 -46.37 17.68
N VAL A 97 20.62 -46.92 16.79
CA VAL A 97 20.21 -47.43 15.49
C VAL A 97 19.74 -48.90 15.53
N THR A 98 20.11 -49.64 16.59
CA THR A 98 19.78 -51.08 16.67
C THR A 98 18.37 -51.37 17.24
N MET A 99 17.69 -50.38 17.83
CA MET A 99 16.34 -50.56 18.38
C MET A 99 15.21 -50.17 17.47
N LEU A 100 15.49 -49.52 16.32
CA LEU A 100 14.47 -49.11 15.35
C LEU A 100 14.28 -50.10 14.19
N LEU A 101 15.10 -51.15 14.11
CA LEU A 101 15.04 -52.17 13.04
C LEU A 101 14.33 -53.49 13.45
N CYS A 102 13.87 -53.61 14.70
CA CYS A 102 13.20 -54.82 15.18
C CYS A 102 11.68 -54.71 15.35
N LEU A 103 11.03 -53.61 14.88
CA LEU A 103 9.57 -53.45 14.99
C LEU A 103 8.83 -53.42 13.66
N ILE A 104 9.45 -53.90 12.56
CA ILE A 104 8.78 -53.99 11.22
C ILE A 104 8.85 -55.45 10.74
N THR A 105 8.23 -56.31 11.49
CA THR A 105 7.76 -57.63 10.95
C THR A 105 6.64 -58.12 11.84
N VAL A 106 5.42 -57.71 11.59
CA VAL A 106 4.14 -58.43 11.64
C VAL A 106 2.99 -57.45 11.40
N GLY A 107 2.25 -57.64 10.28
CA GLY A 107 0.88 -57.12 10.20
C GLY A 107 0.51 -56.36 8.94
N ASN A 108 0.12 -57.18 7.94
CA ASN A 108 -0.99 -56.89 6.97
C ASN A 108 -1.02 -55.59 6.14
N GLY A 109 -0.69 -55.75 4.87
CA GLY A 109 -1.54 -55.33 3.73
C GLY A 109 -2.03 -53.89 3.70
N VAL A 110 -1.13 -52.90 3.65
CA VAL A 110 -1.50 -51.55 3.14
C VAL A 110 -0.64 -51.31 1.91
N ARG A 111 -1.29 -51.24 0.75
CA ARG A 111 -0.67 -50.76 -0.51
C ARG A 111 -0.08 -49.39 -0.27
N PRO A 112 1.17 -49.10 -0.69
CA PRO A 112 1.67 -47.75 -0.64
C PRO A 112 0.81 -46.89 -1.57
N GLN A 113 0.09 -45.94 -1.02
CA GLN A 113 -0.45 -44.81 -1.77
C GLN A 113 0.73 -44.10 -2.42
N VAL A 114 0.84 -44.23 -3.73
CA VAL A 114 1.72 -43.42 -4.55
C VAL A 114 1.36 -41.98 -4.26
N ALA A 115 2.20 -41.26 -3.51
CA ALA A 115 2.13 -39.83 -3.38
C ALA A 115 2.26 -39.28 -4.81
N SER A 116 1.15 -38.79 -5.37
CA SER A 116 1.17 -38.03 -6.62
C SER A 116 2.17 -36.92 -6.46
N ALA A 117 3.15 -36.86 -7.36
CA ALA A 117 4.11 -35.78 -7.47
C ALA A 117 3.30 -34.46 -7.66
N GLN A 118 3.04 -33.74 -6.56
CA GLN A 118 2.59 -32.37 -6.62
C GLN A 118 3.76 -31.60 -7.23
N GLY A 119 3.56 -31.08 -8.44
CA GLY A 119 4.50 -30.16 -9.05
C GLY A 119 4.82 -29.04 -8.06
N THR A 120 6.08 -28.73 -7.89
CA THR A 120 6.52 -27.66 -6.97
C THR A 120 5.80 -26.36 -7.34
N GLN A 121 5.04 -25.78 -6.41
CA GLN A 121 4.40 -24.48 -6.59
C GLN A 121 5.51 -23.46 -6.89
N ALA A 122 5.47 -22.85 -8.07
CA ALA A 122 6.45 -21.90 -8.51
C ALA A 122 5.82 -20.50 -8.64
N ALA A 123 6.48 -19.50 -8.09
CA ALA A 123 6.14 -18.09 -8.34
C ALA A 123 7.18 -17.54 -9.34
N ARG A 124 6.71 -17.02 -10.47
CA ARG A 124 7.55 -16.42 -11.50
C ARG A 124 7.28 -14.92 -11.56
N GLN A 125 8.34 -14.12 -11.41
CA GLN A 125 8.25 -12.68 -11.56
C GLN A 125 7.99 -12.30 -13.03
N ILE A 126 6.99 -11.48 -13.26
CA ILE A 126 6.56 -11.02 -14.60
C ILE A 126 7.09 -9.65 -14.89
N LEU A 127 6.96 -8.73 -13.93
CA LEU A 127 7.33 -7.34 -14.07
C LEU A 127 7.71 -6.76 -12.70
N SER A 128 8.71 -5.90 -12.69
CA SER A 128 9.12 -5.12 -11.52
C SER A 128 9.66 -3.77 -11.93
N GLY A 129 9.71 -2.84 -11.01
CA GLY A 129 10.32 -1.54 -11.19
C GLY A 129 9.38 -0.35 -11.00
N PRO A 130 9.92 0.87 -11.08
CA PRO A 130 9.14 2.10 -10.92
C PRO A 130 8.00 2.17 -11.94
N GLY A 131 6.80 2.52 -11.45
CA GLY A 131 5.64 2.66 -12.31
C GLY A 131 4.94 1.35 -12.68
N THR A 132 5.36 0.19 -12.13
CA THR A 132 4.61 -1.06 -12.30
C THR A 132 3.16 -0.88 -11.84
N ASP A 133 2.22 -1.29 -12.69
CA ASP A 133 0.79 -1.13 -12.48
C ASP A 133 0.19 -2.39 -11.85
N ASP A 134 -0.55 -2.22 -10.74
CA ASP A 134 -1.28 -3.28 -10.05
C ASP A 134 -2.76 -3.37 -10.45
N THR A 135 -3.19 -2.51 -11.37
CA THR A 135 -4.59 -2.39 -11.77
C THR A 135 -4.94 -3.16 -13.04
N GLY A 136 -3.94 -3.63 -13.77
CA GLY A 136 -4.11 -4.35 -15.03
C GLY A 136 -4.61 -5.77 -14.89
N SER A 137 -4.78 -6.46 -16.02
CA SER A 137 -5.19 -7.86 -16.08
C SER A 137 -4.40 -8.63 -17.15
N PRO A 138 -4.09 -9.93 -16.92
CA PRO A 138 -3.57 -10.80 -17.96
C PRO A 138 -4.68 -11.15 -18.97
N SER A 139 -4.30 -11.37 -20.22
CA SER A 139 -5.17 -12.07 -21.17
C SER A 139 -5.39 -13.51 -20.74
N PHE A 140 -6.53 -14.10 -21.13
CA PHE A 140 -6.88 -15.46 -20.70
C PHE A 140 -5.87 -16.53 -21.17
N ASP A 141 -5.24 -16.33 -22.33
CA ASP A 141 -4.16 -17.19 -22.84
C ASP A 141 -2.82 -16.96 -22.14
N GLY A 142 -2.70 -15.91 -21.32
CA GLY A 142 -1.48 -15.55 -20.58
C GLY A 142 -0.41 -14.87 -21.42
N ARG A 143 -0.72 -14.46 -22.66
CA ARG A 143 0.24 -13.81 -23.56
C ARG A 143 0.42 -12.33 -23.30
N TYR A 144 -0.66 -11.64 -23.00
CA TYR A 144 -0.67 -10.19 -22.83
C TYR A 144 -0.98 -9.79 -21.39
N LEU A 145 -0.45 -8.64 -21.00
CA LEU A 145 -0.80 -7.95 -19.76
C LEU A 145 -1.23 -6.52 -20.11
N SER A 146 -2.48 -6.17 -19.81
CA SER A 146 -2.93 -4.80 -19.87
C SER A 146 -2.43 -4.01 -18.65
N LEU A 147 -2.13 -2.75 -18.83
CA LEU A 147 -1.63 -1.88 -17.75
C LEU A 147 -1.88 -0.41 -18.06
N THR A 148 -1.79 0.43 -17.04
CA THR A 148 -1.71 1.87 -17.19
C THR A 148 -0.25 2.29 -17.25
N ASP A 149 0.14 3.02 -18.29
CA ASP A 149 1.43 3.70 -18.32
C ASP A 149 1.35 4.95 -17.43
N TRP A 150 1.79 4.80 -16.20
CA TRP A 150 1.72 5.89 -15.22
C TRP A 150 2.64 7.07 -15.51
N ALA A 151 3.48 7.01 -16.53
CA ALA A 151 4.24 8.18 -16.97
C ALA A 151 3.37 9.16 -17.77
N THR A 152 2.35 8.66 -18.46
CA THR A 152 1.47 9.47 -19.34
C THR A 152 0.00 9.37 -19.01
N GLY A 153 -0.42 8.37 -18.24
CA GLY A 153 -1.83 8.05 -17.99
C GLY A 153 -2.46 7.19 -19.09
N ASP A 154 -1.70 6.79 -20.11
CA ASP A 154 -2.22 6.02 -21.23
C ASP A 154 -2.48 4.55 -20.88
N LEU A 155 -3.47 3.98 -21.54
CA LEU A 155 -3.62 2.53 -21.59
C LEU A 155 -2.49 1.93 -22.40
N ALA A 156 -1.87 0.87 -21.87
CA ALA A 156 -0.85 0.10 -22.56
C ALA A 156 -1.11 -1.41 -22.47
N ILE A 157 -0.53 -2.15 -23.39
CA ILE A 157 -0.51 -3.62 -23.39
C ILE A 157 0.93 -4.09 -23.57
N ARG A 158 1.32 -5.11 -22.81
CA ARG A 158 2.63 -5.74 -22.86
C ARG A 158 2.51 -7.18 -23.32
N ASP A 159 3.26 -7.56 -24.34
CA ASP A 159 3.44 -8.94 -24.76
C ASP A 159 4.43 -9.63 -23.82
N LEU A 160 3.99 -10.65 -23.10
CA LEU A 160 4.80 -11.33 -22.07
C LEU A 160 5.84 -12.31 -22.66
N ILE A 161 5.75 -12.60 -23.95
CA ILE A 161 6.71 -13.45 -24.66
C ILE A 161 7.87 -12.60 -25.16
N SER A 162 7.58 -11.53 -25.90
CA SER A 162 8.59 -10.65 -26.47
C SER A 162 9.09 -9.57 -25.50
N GLY A 163 8.33 -9.28 -24.44
CA GLY A 163 8.58 -8.16 -23.53
C GLY A 163 8.21 -6.80 -24.11
N ALA A 164 7.74 -6.73 -25.34
CA ALA A 164 7.36 -5.48 -26.00
C ALA A 164 6.12 -4.87 -25.36
N GLN A 165 6.17 -3.57 -25.09
CA GLN A 165 5.05 -2.79 -24.58
C GLN A 165 4.65 -1.73 -25.60
N ARG A 166 3.35 -1.55 -25.80
CA ARG A 166 2.80 -0.48 -26.65
C ARG A 166 1.61 0.19 -26.00
N ARG A 167 1.46 1.49 -26.24
CA ARG A 167 0.29 2.24 -25.81
C ARG A 167 -0.87 1.98 -26.79
N LEU A 168 -2.07 1.89 -26.24
CA LEU A 168 -3.32 1.75 -26.98
C LEU A 168 -4.10 3.06 -27.01
N THR A 169 -3.75 4.02 -26.15
CA THR A 169 -4.24 5.40 -26.17
C THR A 169 -3.06 6.35 -26.28
N SER A 170 -3.34 7.63 -26.58
CA SER A 170 -2.33 8.66 -26.68
C SER A 170 -2.89 9.97 -26.12
N ASN A 171 -2.39 10.37 -24.95
CA ASN A 171 -2.64 11.69 -24.38
C ASN A 171 -1.80 12.76 -25.11
N SER A 172 -2.38 13.94 -25.30
CA SER A 172 -1.68 15.10 -25.88
C SER A 172 -0.56 15.63 -24.99
N ALA A 173 -0.68 15.43 -23.67
CA ALA A 173 0.31 15.70 -22.64
C ALA A 173 0.11 14.66 -21.54
N PRO A 174 1.11 14.41 -20.67
CA PRO A 174 0.94 13.51 -19.55
C PRO A 174 -0.33 13.87 -18.75
N TYR A 175 -1.28 12.94 -18.70
CA TYR A 175 -2.60 13.09 -18.06
C TYR A 175 -3.49 14.21 -18.61
N GLY A 176 -3.19 14.78 -19.78
CA GLY A 176 -3.89 15.95 -20.30
C GLY A 176 -5.39 15.79 -20.43
N ASP A 177 -5.84 14.65 -21.00
CA ASP A 177 -7.26 14.34 -21.21
C ASP A 177 -7.82 13.34 -20.17
N GLY A 178 -7.00 12.89 -19.22
CA GLY A 178 -7.35 11.87 -18.25
C GLY A 178 -6.36 10.69 -18.23
N TYR A 179 -6.76 9.60 -17.61
CA TYR A 179 -5.93 8.38 -17.54
C TYR A 179 -6.78 7.12 -17.56
N ALA A 180 -6.16 6.03 -18.05
CA ALA A 180 -6.74 4.70 -18.02
C ALA A 180 -6.66 4.10 -16.60
N PHE A 181 -7.68 3.35 -16.22
CA PHE A 181 -7.73 2.69 -14.92
C PHE A 181 -8.45 1.34 -15.02
N ARG A 182 -7.97 0.32 -14.30
CA ARG A 182 -8.54 -1.03 -14.25
C ARG A 182 -8.75 -1.67 -15.65
N PRO A 183 -7.76 -1.68 -16.53
CA PRO A 183 -7.94 -2.29 -17.83
C PRO A 183 -8.16 -3.81 -17.72
N GLN A 184 -9.11 -4.32 -18.51
CA GLN A 184 -9.45 -5.73 -18.60
C GLN A 184 -9.37 -6.20 -20.05
N VAL A 185 -8.63 -7.30 -20.29
CA VAL A 185 -8.50 -7.90 -21.61
C VAL A 185 -9.66 -8.87 -21.86
N SER A 186 -10.26 -8.83 -23.04
CA SER A 186 -11.27 -9.82 -23.43
C SER A 186 -10.70 -11.23 -23.48
N ARG A 187 -11.57 -12.26 -23.33
CA ARG A 187 -11.13 -13.65 -23.25
C ARG A 187 -10.42 -14.14 -24.52
N ASP A 188 -10.79 -13.58 -25.66
CA ASP A 188 -10.15 -13.87 -26.96
C ASP A 188 -8.89 -13.03 -27.22
N GLY A 189 -8.54 -12.13 -26.31
CA GLY A 189 -7.37 -11.26 -26.38
C GLY A 189 -7.46 -10.12 -27.38
N LYS A 190 -8.65 -9.87 -27.99
CA LYS A 190 -8.79 -8.89 -29.07
C LYS A 190 -9.15 -7.50 -28.62
N GLN A 191 -9.79 -7.36 -27.45
CA GLN A 191 -10.28 -6.08 -26.94
C GLN A 191 -9.80 -5.80 -25.53
N VAL A 192 -9.69 -4.53 -25.18
CA VAL A 192 -9.41 -4.07 -23.83
C VAL A 192 -10.48 -3.06 -23.45
N VAL A 193 -11.17 -3.31 -22.33
CA VAL A 193 -12.08 -2.36 -21.71
C VAL A 193 -11.40 -1.72 -20.50
N PHE A 194 -11.64 -0.44 -20.26
CA PHE A 194 -11.00 0.30 -19.17
C PHE A 194 -11.85 1.52 -18.77
N SER A 195 -11.68 1.96 -17.54
CA SER A 195 -12.18 3.25 -17.10
C SER A 195 -11.26 4.34 -17.62
N TRP A 196 -11.82 5.43 -18.16
CA TRP A 196 -11.10 6.64 -18.47
C TRP A 196 -11.51 7.72 -17.47
N ILE A 197 -10.60 8.06 -16.57
CA ILE A 197 -10.86 9.00 -15.49
C ILE A 197 -10.34 10.37 -15.91
N LYS A 198 -11.21 11.38 -15.87
CA LYS A 198 -10.92 12.77 -16.23
C LYS A 198 -11.54 13.74 -15.22
N PRO A 199 -11.09 15.00 -15.15
CA PRO A 199 -11.67 15.97 -14.21
C PRO A 199 -13.19 16.14 -14.33
N SER A 200 -13.73 15.97 -15.54
CA SER A 200 -15.16 16.14 -15.83
C SER A 200 -16.02 14.90 -15.54
N GLY A 201 -15.43 13.79 -15.05
CA GLY A 201 -16.13 12.54 -14.75
C GLY A 201 -15.41 11.31 -15.27
N VAL A 202 -16.09 10.19 -15.25
CA VAL A 202 -15.58 8.88 -15.59
C VAL A 202 -16.31 8.30 -16.79
N GLU A 203 -15.59 7.64 -17.70
CA GLU A 203 -16.11 6.92 -18.86
C GLU A 203 -15.63 5.47 -18.88
N LEU A 204 -16.47 4.56 -19.32
CA LEU A 204 -16.04 3.23 -19.73
C LEU A 204 -15.70 3.29 -21.22
N ARG A 205 -14.46 2.96 -21.55
CA ARG A 205 -13.96 2.93 -22.93
C ARG A 205 -13.54 1.51 -23.31
N ILE A 206 -13.63 1.24 -24.62
CA ILE A 206 -13.18 -0.01 -25.21
C ILE A 206 -12.31 0.29 -26.42
N VAL A 207 -11.29 -0.54 -26.63
CA VAL A 207 -10.33 -0.41 -27.74
C VAL A 207 -9.94 -1.80 -28.22
N GLU A 208 -9.65 -1.95 -29.50
CA GLU A 208 -9.04 -3.19 -30.01
C GLU A 208 -7.60 -3.35 -29.46
N ALA A 209 -7.18 -4.59 -29.26
CA ALA A 209 -5.84 -4.86 -28.74
C ALA A 209 -4.72 -4.35 -29.66
N ASP A 210 -4.99 -3.98 -30.90
CA ASP A 210 -4.04 -3.33 -31.82
C ASP A 210 -4.03 -1.79 -31.69
N GLY A 211 -4.88 -1.22 -30.85
CA GLY A 211 -5.05 0.22 -30.64
C GLY A 211 -6.10 0.87 -31.54
N SER A 212 -6.71 0.12 -32.45
CA SER A 212 -7.78 0.63 -33.32
C SER A 212 -9.14 0.67 -32.61
N ASN A 213 -10.11 1.37 -33.20
CA ASN A 213 -11.51 1.38 -32.76
C ASN A 213 -11.72 1.82 -31.31
N LEU A 214 -10.89 2.74 -30.80
CA LEU A 214 -11.10 3.36 -29.49
C LEU A 214 -12.44 4.11 -29.47
N ARG A 215 -13.31 3.76 -28.53
CA ARG A 215 -14.60 4.44 -28.34
C ARG A 215 -15.05 4.47 -26.90
N THR A 216 -15.84 5.47 -26.54
CA THR A 216 -16.58 5.50 -25.28
C THR A 216 -17.77 4.55 -25.41
N LEU A 217 -17.84 3.60 -24.48
CA LEU A 217 -18.89 2.60 -24.42
C LEU A 217 -20.05 3.06 -23.53
N TYR A 218 -19.71 3.61 -22.36
CA TYR A 218 -20.68 4.09 -21.39
C TYR A 218 -20.17 5.32 -20.65
N SER A 219 -21.06 6.29 -20.43
CA SER A 219 -20.79 7.49 -19.65
C SER A 219 -22.08 7.97 -19.00
N ASN A 220 -22.05 8.23 -17.70
CA ASN A 220 -23.14 8.83 -16.96
C ASN A 220 -22.57 9.69 -15.83
N ARG A 221 -22.98 10.97 -15.77
CA ARG A 221 -22.50 11.94 -14.78
C ARG A 221 -22.99 11.69 -13.36
N GLU A 222 -23.99 10.83 -13.19
CA GLU A 222 -24.45 10.40 -11.86
C GLU A 222 -23.42 9.55 -11.12
N PHE A 223 -22.52 8.88 -11.87
CA PHE A 223 -21.49 8.02 -11.30
C PHE A 223 -20.15 8.75 -11.22
N SER A 224 -19.61 8.84 -10.02
CA SER A 224 -18.26 9.33 -9.73
C SER A 224 -17.18 8.26 -9.92
N TYR A 225 -17.61 7.00 -9.96
CA TYR A 225 -16.73 5.84 -10.08
C TYR A 225 -17.36 4.78 -10.97
N LEU A 226 -16.54 4.20 -11.83
CA LEU A 226 -16.95 3.18 -12.78
C LEU A 226 -15.75 2.23 -12.95
N GLU A 227 -15.89 0.96 -12.57
CA GLU A 227 -14.81 -0.01 -12.60
C GLU A 227 -15.21 -1.28 -13.35
N PRO A 228 -14.58 -1.57 -14.52
CA PRO A 228 -14.77 -2.84 -15.17
C PRO A 228 -14.07 -3.96 -14.40
N ALA A 229 -14.79 -5.06 -14.17
CA ALA A 229 -14.29 -6.26 -13.50
C ALA A 229 -13.95 -7.39 -14.48
N GLY A 230 -14.34 -7.28 -15.75
CA GLY A 230 -14.03 -8.23 -16.80
C GLY A 230 -15.14 -8.39 -17.81
N PHE A 231 -14.82 -9.08 -18.91
CA PHE A 231 -15.82 -9.49 -19.91
C PHE A 231 -16.57 -10.73 -19.47
N SER A 232 -17.82 -10.86 -19.90
CA SER A 232 -18.53 -12.14 -19.87
C SER A 232 -17.76 -13.19 -20.71
N PRO A 233 -17.90 -14.51 -20.43
CA PRO A 233 -17.14 -15.53 -21.15
C PRO A 233 -17.39 -15.54 -22.67
N ASP A 234 -18.54 -15.09 -23.13
CA ASP A 234 -18.88 -14.94 -24.56
C ASP A 234 -18.45 -13.58 -25.14
N GLY A 235 -17.86 -12.69 -24.34
CA GLY A 235 -17.36 -11.37 -24.74
C GLY A 235 -18.42 -10.31 -25.01
N LYS A 236 -19.71 -10.58 -24.78
CA LYS A 236 -20.79 -9.66 -25.16
C LYS A 236 -21.09 -8.60 -24.10
N GLU A 237 -20.84 -8.89 -22.85
CA GLU A 237 -21.15 -8.00 -21.73
C GLU A 237 -19.89 -7.74 -20.88
N ILE A 238 -19.85 -6.58 -20.25
CA ILE A 238 -18.79 -6.15 -19.36
C ILE A 238 -19.38 -6.03 -17.96
N LEU A 239 -18.87 -6.82 -17.02
CA LEU A 239 -19.20 -6.72 -15.60
C LEU A 239 -18.56 -5.46 -15.05
N THR A 240 -19.36 -4.60 -14.43
CA THR A 240 -18.93 -3.26 -14.00
C THR A 240 -19.51 -2.92 -12.64
N VAL A 241 -18.69 -2.33 -11.77
CA VAL A 241 -19.13 -1.63 -10.55
C VAL A 241 -19.33 -0.17 -10.87
N LEU A 242 -20.47 0.39 -10.45
CA LEU A 242 -20.78 1.80 -10.56
C LEU A 242 -21.07 2.35 -9.16
N ASN A 243 -20.51 3.51 -8.85
CA ASN A 243 -20.75 4.20 -7.59
C ASN A 243 -21.09 5.66 -7.86
N ALA A 244 -22.21 6.11 -7.33
CA ALA A 244 -22.58 7.53 -7.30
C ALA A 244 -22.03 8.16 -6.02
N ALA A 245 -21.67 9.44 -6.07
CA ALA A 245 -20.94 10.15 -5.01
C ALA A 245 -21.57 10.05 -3.62
N ASN A 246 -22.87 9.81 -3.51
CA ASN A 246 -23.64 9.73 -2.25
C ASN A 246 -24.58 8.53 -2.24
N GLU A 247 -24.39 7.54 -3.10
CA GLU A 247 -25.22 6.36 -3.22
C GLU A 247 -24.42 5.08 -3.03
N SER A 248 -25.16 3.99 -2.86
CA SER A 248 -24.62 2.65 -2.76
C SER A 248 -24.05 2.14 -4.07
N ASP A 249 -23.07 1.24 -4.00
CA ASP A 249 -22.50 0.55 -5.16
C ASP A 249 -23.58 -0.20 -5.94
N LYS A 250 -23.43 -0.21 -7.27
CA LYS A 250 -24.30 -0.96 -8.19
C LYS A 250 -23.45 -1.94 -9.00
N ILE A 251 -23.97 -3.15 -9.17
CA ILE A 251 -23.41 -4.14 -10.11
C ILE A 251 -24.22 -4.08 -11.40
N ALA A 252 -23.54 -3.88 -12.51
CA ALA A 252 -24.17 -3.82 -13.82
C ALA A 252 -23.41 -4.65 -14.86
N LEU A 253 -24.14 -5.07 -15.88
CA LEU A 253 -23.61 -5.58 -17.14
C LEU A 253 -23.80 -4.53 -18.22
N ILE A 254 -22.71 -4.20 -18.89
CA ILE A 254 -22.72 -3.20 -19.99
C ILE A 254 -22.42 -3.94 -21.29
N SER A 255 -23.29 -3.82 -22.26
CA SER A 255 -23.14 -4.43 -23.58
C SER A 255 -21.85 -3.92 -24.27
N ALA A 256 -20.96 -4.82 -24.67
CA ALA A 256 -19.75 -4.48 -25.39
C ALA A 256 -20.01 -3.91 -26.79
N ALA A 257 -21.18 -4.18 -27.36
CA ALA A 257 -21.54 -3.70 -28.70
C ALA A 257 -22.03 -2.24 -28.70
N ASP A 258 -22.97 -1.90 -27.82
CA ASP A 258 -23.71 -0.63 -27.86
C ASP A 258 -23.74 0.15 -26.53
N GLY A 259 -23.12 -0.37 -25.48
CA GLY A 259 -23.01 0.31 -24.19
C GLY A 259 -24.28 0.33 -23.35
N ARG A 260 -25.32 -0.41 -23.73
CA ARG A 260 -26.53 -0.51 -22.88
C ARG A 260 -26.19 -1.14 -21.55
N ALA A 261 -26.60 -0.49 -20.45
CA ALA A 261 -26.41 -0.98 -19.10
C ALA A 261 -27.64 -1.74 -18.60
N ARG A 262 -27.41 -2.91 -18.01
CA ARG A 262 -28.39 -3.72 -17.28
C ARG A 262 -27.94 -3.86 -15.83
N PHE A 263 -28.69 -3.27 -14.90
CA PHE A 263 -28.38 -3.34 -13.48
C PHE A 263 -28.81 -4.70 -12.93
N LEU A 264 -27.86 -5.40 -12.29
CA LEU A 264 -28.11 -6.68 -11.63
C LEU A 264 -28.50 -6.47 -10.17
N LYS A 265 -27.82 -5.53 -9.51
CA LYS A 265 -27.99 -5.27 -8.08
C LYS A 265 -27.61 -3.85 -7.74
N THR A 266 -28.39 -3.27 -6.81
CA THR A 266 -28.02 -2.04 -6.08
C THR A 266 -27.85 -2.45 -4.61
N LEU A 267 -26.74 -2.11 -4.01
CA LEU A 267 -26.55 -2.28 -2.58
C LEU A 267 -27.34 -1.20 -1.84
N THR A 268 -27.97 -1.55 -0.75
CA THR A 268 -28.60 -0.56 0.12
C THR A 268 -27.58 0.06 1.07
N TRP A 269 -26.50 -0.66 1.32
CA TRP A 269 -25.34 -0.25 2.11
C TRP A 269 -24.20 -1.27 1.93
N GLY A 270 -23.01 -0.92 2.38
CA GLY A 270 -21.83 -1.76 2.24
C GLY A 270 -20.94 -1.34 1.09
N SER A 271 -19.81 -1.99 0.95
CA SER A 271 -18.84 -1.75 -0.12
C SER A 271 -18.53 -3.03 -0.84
N LEU A 272 -18.61 -2.99 -2.16
CA LEU A 272 -18.18 -4.09 -3.03
C LEU A 272 -16.66 -4.19 -3.02
N GLY A 273 -16.18 -5.42 -2.93
CA GLY A 273 -14.82 -5.75 -3.25
C GLY A 273 -14.66 -6.18 -4.70
N ARG A 274 -13.92 -7.26 -4.94
CA ARG A 274 -13.66 -7.75 -6.29
C ARG A 274 -14.82 -8.59 -6.81
N LEU A 275 -15.13 -8.40 -8.10
CA LEU A 275 -16.11 -9.19 -8.81
C LEU A 275 -15.43 -10.13 -9.82
N SER A 276 -15.99 -11.31 -10.07
CA SER A 276 -15.51 -12.26 -11.07
C SER A 276 -16.62 -13.11 -11.64
N PHE A 277 -16.73 -13.16 -12.97
CA PHE A 277 -17.60 -14.13 -13.66
C PHE A 277 -17.14 -15.56 -13.43
N SER A 278 -18.10 -16.48 -13.25
CA SER A 278 -17.83 -17.90 -13.43
C SER A 278 -17.45 -18.19 -14.88
N PRO A 279 -16.56 -19.17 -15.16
CA PRO A 279 -16.14 -19.48 -16.53
C PRO A 279 -17.25 -19.89 -17.48
N ASP A 280 -18.40 -20.35 -16.96
CA ASP A 280 -19.61 -20.66 -17.72
C ASP A 280 -20.57 -19.46 -17.90
N GLY A 281 -20.25 -18.33 -17.27
CA GLY A 281 -21.03 -17.08 -17.36
C GLY A 281 -22.32 -17.06 -16.56
N ARG A 282 -22.68 -18.13 -15.85
CA ARG A 282 -23.96 -18.20 -15.13
C ARG A 282 -23.99 -17.39 -13.86
N TYR A 283 -22.83 -17.13 -13.26
CA TYR A 283 -22.72 -16.49 -11.95
C TYR A 283 -21.65 -15.40 -11.92
N VAL A 284 -21.83 -14.48 -10.98
CA VAL A 284 -20.84 -13.47 -10.57
C VAL A 284 -20.54 -13.71 -9.10
N ALA A 285 -19.29 -14.05 -8.76
CA ALA A 285 -18.80 -14.09 -7.38
C ALA A 285 -18.25 -12.72 -6.99
N TYR A 286 -18.50 -12.29 -5.75
CA TYR A 286 -17.96 -11.04 -5.22
C TYR A 286 -17.84 -11.07 -3.70
N ASP A 287 -16.95 -10.26 -3.16
CA ASP A 287 -16.84 -10.03 -1.72
C ASP A 287 -17.58 -8.75 -1.33
N LEU A 288 -18.31 -8.82 -0.24
CA LEU A 288 -19.14 -7.77 0.31
C LEU A 288 -18.70 -7.46 1.75
N ARG A 289 -18.28 -6.24 2.01
CA ARG A 289 -18.07 -5.74 3.36
C ARG A 289 -19.42 -5.38 3.97
N THR A 290 -19.76 -6.01 5.07
CA THR A 290 -21.10 -5.91 5.68
C THR A 290 -21.25 -4.76 6.68
N GLN A 291 -20.13 -4.17 7.13
CA GLN A 291 -20.14 -3.00 8.02
C GLN A 291 -18.92 -2.12 7.73
N GLN A 292 -19.11 -0.79 7.72
CA GLN A 292 -17.96 0.12 7.73
C GLN A 292 -17.23 -0.08 9.07
N ASN A 293 -15.88 -0.15 8.99
CA ASN A 293 -14.98 -0.23 10.15
C ASN A 293 -15.04 -1.51 11.01
N LYS A 294 -15.83 -2.53 10.67
CA LYS A 294 -15.71 -3.85 11.31
C LYS A 294 -15.02 -4.83 10.36
N PRO A 295 -14.08 -5.64 10.86
CA PRO A 295 -13.58 -6.77 10.09
C PRO A 295 -14.74 -7.74 9.88
N GLY A 296 -14.98 -8.10 8.66
CA GLY A 296 -16.02 -9.05 8.30
C GLY A 296 -16.42 -8.86 6.85
N THR A 297 -16.38 -9.96 6.10
CA THR A 297 -16.79 -9.98 4.71
C THR A 297 -17.62 -11.21 4.44
N LYS A 298 -18.53 -11.10 3.47
CA LYS A 298 -19.24 -12.23 2.90
C LYS A 298 -18.76 -12.45 1.48
N ILE A 299 -18.57 -13.71 1.09
CA ILE A 299 -18.43 -14.06 -0.31
C ILE A 299 -19.81 -14.41 -0.84
N MET A 300 -20.25 -13.66 -1.82
CA MET A 300 -21.57 -13.73 -2.43
C MET A 300 -21.49 -14.31 -3.82
N LEU A 301 -22.53 -14.98 -4.24
CA LEU A 301 -22.71 -15.48 -5.59
C LEU A 301 -24.06 -14.98 -6.15
N LEU A 302 -24.01 -14.17 -7.19
CA LEU A 302 -25.17 -13.59 -7.87
C LEU A 302 -25.36 -14.29 -9.22
N ALA A 303 -26.58 -14.72 -9.52
CA ALA A 303 -26.92 -15.18 -10.87
C ALA A 303 -26.78 -14.05 -11.89
N GLN A 304 -26.30 -14.35 -13.10
CA GLN A 304 -26.07 -13.35 -14.15
C GLN A 304 -27.34 -12.58 -14.55
N ASP A 305 -28.52 -13.19 -14.39
CA ASP A 305 -29.80 -12.54 -14.64
C ASP A 305 -30.32 -11.69 -13.48
N GLY A 306 -29.61 -11.69 -12.33
CA GLY A 306 -30.02 -11.00 -11.12
C GLY A 306 -31.10 -11.71 -10.30
N SER A 307 -31.59 -12.88 -10.73
CA SER A 307 -32.76 -13.55 -10.15
C SER A 307 -32.48 -14.17 -8.77
N ARG A 308 -31.23 -14.53 -8.48
CA ARG A 308 -30.86 -15.27 -7.26
C ARG A 308 -29.49 -14.83 -6.75
N GLU A 309 -29.41 -14.72 -5.45
CA GLU A 309 -28.18 -14.47 -4.72
C GLU A 309 -28.00 -15.45 -3.57
N VAL A 310 -26.77 -15.91 -3.34
CA VAL A 310 -26.42 -16.87 -2.29
C VAL A 310 -25.16 -16.44 -1.59
N THR A 311 -25.11 -16.54 -0.26
CA THR A 311 -23.89 -16.42 0.53
C THR A 311 -23.12 -17.75 0.44
N LEU A 312 -21.88 -17.70 -0.08
CA LEU A 312 -20.99 -18.87 -0.12
C LEU A 312 -20.12 -18.99 1.12
N SER A 313 -19.70 -17.88 1.69
CA SER A 313 -18.89 -17.82 2.91
C SER A 313 -19.23 -16.54 3.67
N GLU A 314 -19.24 -16.64 4.99
CA GLU A 314 -19.36 -15.50 5.91
C GLU A 314 -18.26 -15.60 6.96
N SER A 315 -17.49 -14.54 7.13
CA SER A 315 -16.37 -14.51 8.05
C SER A 315 -16.34 -13.22 8.84
N VAL A 316 -15.95 -13.32 10.10
CA VAL A 316 -15.65 -12.17 10.97
C VAL A 316 -14.31 -11.52 10.62
N THR A 317 -13.51 -12.14 9.73
CA THR A 317 -12.24 -11.62 9.21
C THR A 317 -12.39 -11.16 7.77
N GLN A 318 -11.36 -10.53 7.22
CA GLN A 318 -11.38 -10.11 5.83
C GLN A 318 -11.27 -11.30 4.89
N GLU A 319 -12.19 -11.36 3.93
CA GLU A 319 -12.14 -12.27 2.79
C GLU A 319 -12.17 -11.47 1.49
N GLN A 320 -11.46 -11.93 0.48
CA GLN A 320 -11.38 -11.28 -0.82
C GLN A 320 -11.43 -12.31 -1.94
N VAL A 321 -12.34 -12.14 -2.89
CA VAL A 321 -12.42 -12.96 -4.08
C VAL A 321 -11.17 -12.75 -4.95
N PHE A 322 -10.52 -13.84 -5.36
CA PHE A 322 -9.40 -13.84 -6.28
C PHE A 322 -9.83 -14.18 -7.71
N GLY A 323 -10.88 -14.98 -7.86
CA GLY A 323 -11.47 -15.36 -9.12
C GLY A 323 -11.73 -16.86 -9.21
N TRP A 324 -12.17 -17.32 -10.37
CA TRP A 324 -12.48 -18.72 -10.62
C TRP A 324 -11.30 -19.45 -11.25
N ALA A 325 -11.06 -20.68 -10.81
CA ALA A 325 -10.16 -21.58 -11.51
C ALA A 325 -10.73 -21.97 -12.89
N PRO A 326 -9.88 -22.37 -13.85
CA PRO A 326 -10.33 -22.69 -15.20
C PRO A 326 -11.30 -23.88 -15.28
N ASP A 327 -11.38 -24.70 -14.22
CA ASP A 327 -12.31 -25.83 -14.11
C ASP A 327 -13.78 -25.40 -14.02
N GLY A 328 -14.04 -24.10 -13.79
CA GLY A 328 -15.37 -23.53 -13.68
C GLY A 328 -16.12 -23.89 -12.39
N LYS A 329 -15.48 -24.61 -11.48
CA LYS A 329 -16.09 -25.13 -10.25
C LYS A 329 -15.39 -24.69 -8.98
N THR A 330 -14.17 -24.20 -9.08
CA THR A 330 -13.36 -23.81 -7.94
C THR A 330 -13.25 -22.29 -7.85
N LEU A 331 -13.80 -21.70 -6.80
CA LEU A 331 -13.63 -20.28 -6.46
C LEU A 331 -12.41 -20.11 -5.56
N LEU A 332 -11.53 -19.21 -5.94
CA LEU A 332 -10.33 -18.83 -5.19
C LEU A 332 -10.56 -17.53 -4.42
N PHE A 333 -10.13 -17.51 -3.17
CA PHE A 333 -10.26 -16.33 -2.33
C PHE A 333 -9.16 -16.26 -1.26
N ALA A 334 -8.84 -15.07 -0.80
CA ALA A 334 -8.02 -14.85 0.38
C ALA A 334 -8.88 -14.81 1.63
N SER A 335 -8.40 -15.34 2.76
CA SER A 335 -9.07 -15.28 4.04
C SER A 335 -8.07 -15.30 5.20
N GLU A 336 -8.37 -14.52 6.24
CA GLU A 336 -7.59 -14.44 7.49
C GLU A 336 -8.16 -15.32 8.60
N ARG A 337 -9.07 -16.24 8.29
CA ARG A 337 -9.76 -17.12 9.25
C ARG A 337 -8.83 -17.98 10.13
N THR A 338 -7.57 -18.15 9.74
CA THR A 338 -6.54 -18.89 10.48
C THR A 338 -5.52 -17.99 11.18
N GLY A 339 -5.79 -16.68 11.27
CA GLY A 339 -4.90 -15.68 11.85
C GLY A 339 -3.79 -15.20 10.92
N THR A 340 -3.72 -15.75 9.70
CA THR A 340 -2.84 -15.30 8.61
C THR A 340 -3.67 -15.19 7.34
N ARG A 341 -3.28 -14.27 6.46
CA ARG A 341 -3.91 -14.15 5.15
C ARG A 341 -3.42 -15.28 4.25
N ASP A 342 -4.29 -16.24 3.99
CA ASP A 342 -4.01 -17.45 3.22
C ASP A 342 -4.87 -17.50 1.95
N LEU A 343 -4.39 -18.24 0.94
CA LEU A 343 -5.18 -18.52 -0.27
C LEU A 343 -6.00 -19.80 -0.07
N TRP A 344 -7.29 -19.71 -0.33
CA TRP A 344 -8.27 -20.78 -0.17
C TRP A 344 -8.98 -21.10 -1.48
N ALA A 345 -9.47 -22.33 -1.59
CA ALA A 345 -10.31 -22.81 -2.66
C ALA A 345 -11.63 -23.34 -2.10
N LEU A 346 -12.74 -22.95 -2.71
CA LEU A 346 -14.08 -23.43 -2.40
C LEU A 346 -14.71 -24.05 -3.65
N SER A 347 -15.20 -25.28 -3.53
CA SER A 347 -15.94 -25.91 -4.61
C SER A 347 -17.35 -25.31 -4.69
N VAL A 348 -17.78 -24.93 -5.90
CA VAL A 348 -19.11 -24.36 -6.17
C VAL A 348 -19.76 -25.14 -7.31
N ILE A 349 -20.86 -25.83 -7.00
CA ILE A 349 -21.62 -26.62 -7.96
C ILE A 349 -23.06 -26.10 -7.97
N ASP A 350 -23.58 -25.83 -9.18
CA ASP A 350 -24.94 -25.33 -9.40
C ASP A 350 -25.32 -24.13 -8.49
N GLY A 351 -24.35 -23.25 -8.30
CA GLY A 351 -24.57 -22.03 -7.51
C GLY A 351 -24.59 -22.24 -6.01
N LYS A 352 -24.00 -23.32 -5.49
CA LYS A 352 -23.89 -23.62 -4.06
C LYS A 352 -22.48 -24.04 -3.70
N ALA A 353 -22.04 -23.68 -2.49
CA ALA A 353 -20.81 -24.22 -1.93
C ALA A 353 -20.96 -25.73 -1.68
N GLU A 354 -19.93 -26.51 -2.09
CA GLU A 354 -19.84 -27.93 -1.85
C GLU A 354 -18.64 -28.27 -0.98
N GLY A 355 -18.93 -28.72 0.24
CA GLY A 355 -17.93 -29.02 1.25
C GLY A 355 -17.23 -27.75 1.83
N ASP A 356 -16.16 -28.01 2.58
CA ASP A 356 -15.40 -26.96 3.24
C ASP A 356 -14.33 -26.34 2.32
N ALA A 357 -14.04 -25.07 2.53
CA ALA A 357 -12.94 -24.41 1.85
C ALA A 357 -11.59 -25.06 2.20
N LYS A 358 -10.75 -25.29 1.21
CA LYS A 358 -9.42 -25.90 1.36
C LYS A 358 -8.34 -24.86 1.21
N ARG A 359 -7.39 -24.82 2.17
CA ARG A 359 -6.24 -23.93 2.07
C ARG A 359 -5.26 -24.42 1.03
N LEU A 360 -4.94 -23.56 0.05
CA LEU A 360 -3.98 -23.86 -1.02
C LEU A 360 -2.58 -23.35 -0.69
N ARG A 361 -2.49 -22.19 -0.06
CA ARG A 361 -1.21 -21.56 0.28
C ARG A 361 -1.32 -20.78 1.60
N HIS A 362 -0.30 -20.90 2.43
CA HIS A 362 -0.15 -20.17 3.68
C HIS A 362 0.63 -18.88 3.46
N GLY A 363 0.22 -17.78 4.12
CA GLY A 363 0.98 -16.55 4.20
C GLY A 363 1.14 -15.83 2.86
N ILE A 364 0.03 -15.43 2.22
CA ILE A 364 0.06 -14.71 0.93
C ILE A 364 0.28 -13.19 1.09
N GLY A 365 0.41 -12.67 2.32
CA GLY A 365 0.73 -11.28 2.58
C GLY A 365 -0.18 -10.27 1.86
N GLY A 366 0.45 -9.25 1.25
CA GLY A 366 -0.21 -8.18 0.49
C GLY A 366 -0.65 -8.54 -0.93
N MET A 367 -0.60 -9.82 -1.31
CA MET A 367 -0.96 -10.29 -2.65
C MET A 367 -2.30 -9.73 -3.15
N ARG A 368 -2.28 -9.01 -4.27
CA ARG A 368 -3.46 -8.43 -4.93
C ARG A 368 -3.72 -9.17 -6.23
N PRO A 369 -4.86 -9.87 -6.38
CA PRO A 369 -5.14 -10.64 -7.59
C PRO A 369 -5.33 -9.73 -8.80
N MET A 370 -4.76 -10.12 -9.93
CA MET A 370 -4.94 -9.45 -11.22
C MET A 370 -5.77 -10.28 -12.20
N GLY A 371 -5.71 -11.60 -12.11
CA GLY A 371 -6.51 -12.52 -12.93
C GLY A 371 -5.93 -13.92 -12.98
N ILE A 372 -6.71 -14.84 -13.55
CA ILE A 372 -6.33 -16.25 -13.69
C ILE A 372 -6.38 -16.62 -15.17
N THR A 373 -5.29 -17.20 -15.67
CA THR A 373 -5.17 -17.61 -17.08
C THR A 373 -5.81 -18.97 -17.34
N LYS A 374 -5.96 -19.33 -18.61
CA LYS A 374 -6.47 -20.65 -19.05
C LYS A 374 -5.64 -21.82 -18.49
N SER A 375 -4.34 -21.62 -18.32
CA SER A 375 -3.43 -22.63 -17.74
C SER A 375 -3.57 -22.76 -16.22
N GLY A 376 -4.36 -21.89 -15.56
CA GLY A 376 -4.51 -21.85 -14.11
C GLY A 376 -3.43 -21.04 -13.39
N SER A 377 -2.63 -20.26 -14.10
CA SER A 377 -1.66 -19.35 -13.48
C SER A 377 -2.40 -18.15 -12.88
N LEU A 378 -2.21 -17.89 -11.59
CA LEU A 378 -2.74 -16.72 -10.90
C LEU A 378 -1.74 -15.57 -11.00
N PHE A 379 -2.11 -14.53 -11.75
CA PHE A 379 -1.37 -13.28 -11.77
C PHE A 379 -1.76 -12.42 -10.57
N PHE A 380 -0.76 -11.88 -9.90
CA PHE A 380 -0.97 -11.00 -8.75
C PHE A 380 0.11 -9.93 -8.68
N ALA A 381 -0.27 -8.80 -8.14
CA ALA A 381 0.66 -7.76 -7.74
C ALA A 381 1.01 -7.93 -6.26
N ASP A 382 2.27 -7.73 -5.94
CA ASP A 382 2.77 -7.70 -4.57
C ASP A 382 3.67 -6.48 -4.40
N ASN A 383 3.51 -5.80 -3.27
CA ASN A 383 4.38 -4.70 -2.93
C ASN A 383 5.46 -5.21 -1.98
N ASN A 384 6.63 -5.53 -2.51
CA ASN A 384 7.77 -5.98 -1.73
C ASN A 384 8.49 -4.84 -0.98
N GLY A 385 7.99 -3.60 -1.09
CA GLY A 385 8.45 -2.49 -0.29
C GLY A 385 8.06 -2.68 1.17
N THR A 386 9.03 -2.63 2.06
CA THR A 386 8.76 -2.50 3.49
C THR A 386 8.42 -1.05 3.78
N ASN A 387 7.31 -0.82 4.49
CA ASN A 387 7.04 0.50 5.03
C ASN A 387 7.90 0.67 6.29
N GLU A 388 8.83 1.60 6.21
CA GLU A 388 9.72 1.96 7.30
C GLU A 388 9.40 3.34 7.83
N ILE A 389 9.75 3.59 9.08
CA ILE A 389 9.71 4.94 9.64
C ILE A 389 11.07 5.59 9.41
N PHE A 390 11.05 6.75 8.79
CA PHE A 390 12.23 7.55 8.52
C PHE A 390 12.25 8.80 9.37
N ILE A 391 13.45 9.24 9.72
CA ILE A 391 13.73 10.55 10.30
C ILE A 391 14.59 11.32 9.32
N ALA A 392 14.22 12.57 9.06
CA ALA A 392 14.98 13.49 8.24
C ALA A 392 15.14 14.84 8.90
N SER A 393 16.20 15.55 8.58
CA SER A 393 16.35 16.95 8.94
C SER A 393 15.53 17.83 8.00
N TRP A 394 14.86 18.83 8.55
CA TRP A 394 13.93 19.71 7.85
C TRP A 394 14.37 21.18 7.98
N ASP A 395 14.38 21.89 6.87
CA ASP A 395 14.64 23.32 6.81
C ASP A 395 13.35 24.07 6.49
N TRP A 396 12.90 24.91 7.43
CA TRP A 396 11.66 25.69 7.29
C TRP A 396 11.74 26.82 6.28
N GLU A 397 12.93 27.37 6.03
CA GLU A 397 13.09 28.46 5.07
C GLU A 397 12.91 27.97 3.64
N THR A 398 13.60 26.89 3.32
CA THR A 398 13.54 26.28 1.98
C THR A 398 12.44 25.26 1.81
N GLY A 399 11.87 24.74 2.92
CA GLY A 399 10.89 23.67 2.92
C GLY A 399 11.44 22.35 2.38
N ARG A 400 12.73 22.08 2.58
CA ARG A 400 13.40 20.88 2.04
C ARG A 400 13.99 20.00 3.14
N MET A 401 14.09 18.73 2.83
CA MET A 401 14.93 17.84 3.61
C MET A 401 16.40 18.15 3.34
N VAL A 402 17.17 18.37 4.41
CA VAL A 402 18.58 18.77 4.32
C VAL A 402 19.51 17.55 4.27
N VAL A 403 19.09 16.43 4.83
CA VAL A 403 19.87 15.19 4.92
C VAL A 403 19.03 14.03 4.42
N VAL A 404 19.71 13.06 3.79
CA VAL A 404 19.06 11.80 3.35
C VAL A 404 18.36 11.16 4.55
N PRO A 405 17.07 10.80 4.42
CA PRO A 405 16.32 10.18 5.49
C PRO A 405 16.99 8.90 6.01
N LYS A 406 17.02 8.75 7.33
CA LYS A 406 17.55 7.55 7.98
C LYS A 406 16.39 6.72 8.53
N PRO A 407 16.41 5.39 8.41
CA PRO A 407 15.45 4.55 9.11
C PRO A 407 15.52 4.79 10.62
N ALA A 408 14.37 4.94 11.25
CA ALA A 408 14.26 5.04 12.71
C ALA A 408 14.15 3.65 13.38
N SER A 409 13.71 2.64 12.60
CA SER A 409 13.52 1.28 13.10
C SER A 409 14.76 0.43 12.85
N HIS A 410 15.19 -0.29 13.86
CA HIS A 410 16.26 -1.32 13.77
C HIS A 410 15.68 -2.74 13.83
N GLY A 411 14.35 -2.86 13.95
CA GLY A 411 13.62 -4.09 14.16
C GLY A 411 13.17 -4.78 12.87
N LEU A 412 12.16 -5.61 13.00
CA LEU A 412 11.60 -6.44 11.93
C LEU A 412 11.21 -5.61 10.71
N LEU A 413 11.75 -5.96 9.56
CA LEU A 413 11.24 -5.54 8.26
C LEU A 413 9.73 -5.81 8.22
N GLY A 414 8.92 -4.79 8.07
CA GLY A 414 7.47 -4.95 8.15
C GLY A 414 6.71 -3.71 7.71
N VAL A 415 5.44 -3.70 8.01
CA VAL A 415 4.57 -2.55 7.77
C VAL A 415 4.62 -1.66 9.00
N ASN A 416 5.49 -0.64 8.98
CA ASN A 416 5.59 0.37 10.03
C ASN A 416 4.80 1.61 9.61
N ARG A 417 3.99 2.19 10.52
CA ARG A 417 3.08 3.29 10.20
C ARG A 417 2.78 4.18 11.41
N ASP A 418 2.21 5.33 11.12
CA ASP A 418 1.71 6.31 12.09
C ASP A 418 2.79 6.73 13.13
N PRO A 419 3.92 7.32 12.71
CA PRO A 419 4.92 7.80 13.66
C PRO A 419 4.40 8.99 14.47
N VAL A 420 4.70 9.04 15.77
CA VAL A 420 4.40 10.16 16.66
C VAL A 420 5.57 10.45 17.59
N TRP A 421 5.91 11.74 17.77
CA TRP A 421 6.96 12.18 18.66
C TRP A 421 6.46 12.40 20.09
N SER A 422 7.28 12.05 21.08
CA SER A 422 7.04 12.53 22.42
C SER A 422 7.23 14.06 22.50
N ARG A 423 6.53 14.72 23.41
CA ARG A 423 6.59 16.19 23.53
C ARG A 423 7.98 16.73 23.86
N ASP A 424 8.81 15.95 24.53
CA ASP A 424 10.21 16.29 24.80
C ASP A 424 11.16 15.95 23.63
N GLY A 425 10.65 15.34 22.56
CA GLY A 425 11.39 14.96 21.37
C GLY A 425 12.35 13.77 21.55
N LYS A 426 12.42 13.15 22.73
CA LYS A 426 13.38 12.06 22.98
C LYS A 426 12.95 10.73 22.44
N TYR A 427 11.65 10.51 22.26
CA TYR A 427 11.08 9.25 21.80
C TYR A 427 10.25 9.41 20.55
N LEU A 428 10.31 8.40 19.72
CA LEU A 428 9.42 8.21 18.57
C LEU A 428 8.65 6.91 18.77
N ALA A 429 7.32 6.97 18.73
CA ALA A 429 6.47 5.78 18.75
C ALA A 429 5.85 5.55 17.38
N TYR A 430 5.61 4.28 17.01
CA TYR A 430 4.94 3.91 15.77
C TYR A 430 4.26 2.54 15.89
N VAL A 431 3.29 2.29 15.03
CA VAL A 431 2.68 0.96 14.91
C VAL A 431 3.60 0.09 14.06
N SER A 432 3.95 -1.09 14.55
CA SER A 432 4.79 -2.07 13.85
C SER A 432 4.06 -3.38 13.62
N GLY A 433 4.35 -4.01 12.47
CA GLY A 433 3.83 -5.32 12.08
C GLY A 433 2.60 -5.28 11.19
N ASP A 434 2.46 -6.37 10.43
CA ASP A 434 1.39 -6.62 9.44
C ASP A 434 0.17 -7.34 10.02
N LYS A 435 0.27 -7.84 11.27
CA LYS A 435 -0.78 -8.60 11.94
C LYS A 435 -1.62 -7.72 12.85
N SER A 436 -2.93 -7.91 12.82
CA SER A 436 -3.84 -7.32 13.82
C SER A 436 -3.64 -8.04 15.17
N PRO A 437 -3.59 -7.29 16.28
CA PRO A 437 -3.77 -5.84 16.40
C PRO A 437 -2.54 -5.00 16.00
N GLY A 438 -1.37 -5.58 15.76
CA GLY A 438 -0.10 -4.90 15.63
C GLY A 438 0.58 -4.70 16.98
N LYS A 439 1.80 -4.18 16.96
CA LYS A 439 2.56 -3.80 18.14
C LYS A 439 2.84 -2.30 18.11
N ILE A 440 3.12 -1.74 19.27
CA ILE A 440 3.64 -0.37 19.37
C ILE A 440 5.13 -0.45 19.66
N SER A 441 5.93 0.09 18.76
CA SER A 441 7.37 0.28 18.93
C SER A 441 7.63 1.69 19.46
N ILE A 442 8.50 1.79 20.46
CA ILE A 442 8.97 3.05 21.06
C ILE A 442 10.48 3.09 20.99
N VAL A 443 11.02 4.04 20.25
CA VAL A 443 12.46 4.22 20.02
C VAL A 443 12.93 5.47 20.77
N ASN A 444 14.00 5.33 21.57
CA ASN A 444 14.73 6.48 22.08
C ASN A 444 15.71 6.97 21.00
N ILE A 445 15.58 8.23 20.58
CA ILE A 445 16.33 8.76 19.44
C ILE A 445 17.81 9.01 19.73
N GLU A 446 18.17 9.23 20.99
CA GLU A 446 19.56 9.52 21.38
C GLU A 446 20.43 8.24 21.42
N ASN A 447 19.89 7.15 21.93
CA ASN A 447 20.62 5.89 22.12
C ASN A 447 20.13 4.75 21.27
N GLU A 448 19.15 5.00 20.38
CA GLU A 448 18.58 4.03 19.44
C GLU A 448 17.95 2.78 20.09
N ASN A 449 17.70 2.82 21.40
CA ASN A 449 17.05 1.70 22.10
C ASN A 449 15.57 1.63 21.73
N GLU A 450 15.17 0.48 21.21
CA GLU A 450 13.78 0.20 20.82
C GLU A 450 13.17 -0.81 21.81
N ARG A 451 11.91 -0.56 22.18
CA ARG A 451 11.07 -1.52 22.91
C ARG A 451 9.74 -1.68 22.23
N GLN A 452 9.17 -2.86 22.31
CA GLN A 452 7.88 -3.17 21.73
C GLN A 452 6.86 -3.53 22.81
N LEU A 453 5.64 -3.00 22.66
CA LEU A 453 4.49 -3.27 23.52
C LEU A 453 3.39 -3.92 22.70
N SER A 454 2.70 -4.89 23.28
CA SER A 454 1.56 -5.59 22.67
C SER A 454 0.29 -5.25 23.45
N PRO A 455 -0.47 -4.20 23.04
CA PRO A 455 -1.68 -3.82 23.77
C PRO A 455 -2.77 -4.88 23.60
N LYS A 456 -3.62 -5.03 24.64
CA LYS A 456 -4.80 -5.89 24.59
C LYS A 456 -5.95 -5.20 23.86
N LEU A 457 -5.85 -5.24 22.53
CA LEU A 457 -6.81 -4.67 21.58
C LEU A 457 -7.10 -5.69 20.48
N SER A 458 -8.26 -5.65 19.87
CA SER A 458 -8.55 -6.50 18.70
C SER A 458 -7.94 -5.92 17.42
N ALA A 459 -7.88 -4.59 17.31
CA ALA A 459 -7.24 -3.91 16.18
C ALA A 459 -6.77 -2.50 16.57
N ILE A 460 -5.59 -2.11 16.12
CA ILE A 460 -5.12 -0.73 16.15
C ILE A 460 -5.36 -0.13 14.76
N GLN A 461 -6.26 0.83 14.68
CA GLN A 461 -6.50 1.55 13.43
C GLN A 461 -5.42 2.60 13.20
N ARG A 462 -5.06 3.38 14.24
CA ARG A 462 -4.03 4.42 14.19
C ARG A 462 -3.38 4.64 15.56
N LEU A 463 -2.13 5.00 15.54
CA LEU A 463 -1.46 5.71 16.62
C LEU A 463 -1.52 7.20 16.29
N THR A 464 -2.12 8.01 17.15
CA THR A 464 -2.48 9.38 16.80
C THR A 464 -1.65 10.41 17.52
N ASP A 465 -1.36 10.22 18.81
CA ASP A 465 -0.64 11.23 19.58
C ASP A 465 0.03 10.62 20.83
N TRP A 466 0.86 11.44 21.46
CA TRP A 466 1.52 11.19 22.73
C TRP A 466 0.98 12.14 23.80
N SER A 467 0.67 11.62 24.99
CA SER A 467 0.21 12.48 26.07
C SER A 467 1.25 13.55 26.42
N PRO A 468 0.85 14.76 26.83
CA PRO A 468 1.78 15.85 27.17
C PRO A 468 2.78 15.50 28.26
N ASP A 469 2.43 14.62 29.19
CA ASP A 469 3.30 14.15 30.28
C ASP A 469 4.24 13.00 29.87
N GLY A 470 4.13 12.52 28.62
CA GLY A 470 4.94 11.44 28.07
C GLY A 470 4.63 10.03 28.61
N ARG A 471 3.58 9.87 29.41
CA ARG A 471 3.27 8.58 30.08
C ARG A 471 2.38 7.67 29.27
N SER A 472 1.61 8.21 28.31
CA SER A 472 0.70 7.40 27.51
C SER A 472 0.68 7.79 26.03
N LEU A 473 0.26 6.84 25.21
CA LEU A 473 -0.01 7.00 23.79
C LEU A 473 -1.52 6.97 23.56
N LEU A 474 -1.99 7.78 22.63
CA LEU A 474 -3.38 7.84 22.22
C LEU A 474 -3.58 7.03 20.94
N LEU A 475 -4.52 6.10 20.97
CA LEU A 475 -4.80 5.16 19.90
C LEU A 475 -6.26 5.31 19.45
N MET A 476 -6.49 5.24 18.16
CA MET A 476 -7.77 4.91 17.59
C MET A 476 -7.79 3.40 17.35
N ALA A 477 -8.69 2.69 18.02
CA ALA A 477 -8.62 1.24 18.08
C ALA A 477 -9.99 0.58 18.36
N PHE A 478 -10.01 -0.76 18.26
CA PHE A 478 -11.08 -1.61 18.77
C PHE A 478 -10.60 -2.40 19.98
N ASP A 479 -11.40 -2.46 21.04
CA ASP A 479 -11.13 -3.32 22.17
C ASP A 479 -11.42 -4.80 21.86
N GLU A 480 -11.16 -5.69 22.84
CA GLU A 480 -11.42 -7.13 22.71
C GLU A 480 -12.91 -7.48 22.53
N LYS A 481 -13.81 -6.56 22.86
CA LYS A 481 -15.25 -6.68 22.64
C LYS A 481 -15.71 -6.01 21.34
N ASN A 482 -14.74 -5.51 20.55
CA ASN A 482 -14.97 -4.84 19.29
C ASN A 482 -15.68 -3.47 19.39
N HIS A 483 -15.50 -2.74 20.50
CA HIS A 483 -15.94 -1.36 20.62
C HIS A 483 -14.90 -0.43 20.02
N GLU A 484 -15.30 0.40 19.07
CA GLU A 484 -14.45 1.43 18.47
C GLU A 484 -14.30 2.63 19.40
N GLY A 485 -13.10 3.22 19.47
CA GLY A 485 -12.89 4.40 20.28
C GLY A 485 -11.47 4.95 20.29
N ALA A 486 -11.30 5.99 21.12
CA ALA A 486 -10.01 6.52 21.54
C ALA A 486 -9.57 5.78 22.82
N TYR A 487 -8.37 5.24 22.79
CA TYR A 487 -7.77 4.47 23.89
C TYR A 487 -6.44 5.08 24.29
N SER A 488 -6.19 5.19 25.58
CA SER A 488 -4.90 5.58 26.15
C SER A 488 -4.12 4.32 26.52
N MET A 489 -2.88 4.19 26.07
CA MET A 489 -1.99 3.09 26.40
C MET A 489 -0.80 3.60 27.22
N ASP A 490 -0.59 3.04 28.39
CA ASP A 490 0.59 3.35 29.22
C ASP A 490 1.89 2.93 28.51
N THR A 491 2.84 3.87 28.42
CA THR A 491 4.08 3.66 27.66
C THR A 491 5.06 2.70 28.35
N GLN A 492 4.91 2.37 29.62
CA GLN A 492 5.78 1.45 30.35
C GLN A 492 5.21 0.04 30.36
N THR A 493 3.92 -0.08 30.66
CA THR A 493 3.26 -1.37 30.90
C THR A 493 2.54 -1.91 29.66
N GLY A 494 2.14 -1.04 28.73
CA GLY A 494 1.26 -1.38 27.60
C GLY A 494 -0.21 -1.56 28.01
N GLU A 495 -0.57 -1.22 29.26
CA GLU A 495 -1.96 -1.28 29.72
C GLU A 495 -2.83 -0.27 28.97
N VAL A 496 -4.01 -0.70 28.54
CA VAL A 496 -4.92 0.10 27.71
C VAL A 496 -6.16 0.48 28.52
N ARG A 497 -6.60 1.74 28.39
CA ARG A 497 -7.83 2.26 28.96
C ARG A 497 -8.63 3.00 27.91
N ALA A 498 -9.95 2.82 27.90
CA ALA A 498 -10.84 3.61 27.07
C ALA A 498 -10.86 5.05 27.56
N VAL A 499 -10.75 6.00 26.63
CA VAL A 499 -10.87 7.45 26.89
C VAL A 499 -12.21 7.95 26.40
N ALA A 500 -12.56 7.62 25.15
CA ALA A 500 -13.87 7.89 24.58
C ALA A 500 -14.25 6.71 23.67
N GLN A 501 -15.49 6.26 23.74
CA GLN A 501 -16.00 5.17 22.92
C GLN A 501 -17.13 5.66 22.03
N ALA A 502 -17.18 5.13 20.81
CA ALA A 502 -18.24 5.40 19.87
C ALA A 502 -19.51 4.68 20.32
N GLU A 503 -20.66 5.35 20.24
CA GLU A 503 -21.97 4.79 20.58
C GLU A 503 -22.74 4.45 19.30
N GLY A 504 -23.38 3.28 19.28
CA GLY A 504 -24.20 2.84 18.15
C GLY A 504 -23.43 2.76 16.84
N GLU A 505 -23.87 3.52 15.84
CA GLU A 505 -23.26 3.59 14.51
C GLU A 505 -22.27 4.77 14.35
N GLN A 506 -21.83 5.36 15.45
CA GLN A 506 -20.87 6.45 15.44
C GLN A 506 -19.44 5.91 15.25
N THR A 507 -18.56 6.77 14.76
CA THR A 507 -17.13 6.52 14.61
C THR A 507 -16.36 7.71 15.14
N ILE A 508 -15.29 7.46 15.88
CA ILE A 508 -14.35 8.45 16.40
C ILE A 508 -13.09 8.47 15.51
N PHE A 509 -12.70 9.65 15.06
CA PHE A 509 -11.52 9.82 14.19
C PHE A 509 -10.52 10.81 14.78
N GLN A 510 -9.23 10.52 14.57
CA GLN A 510 -8.08 11.38 14.83
C GLN A 510 -8.11 12.03 16.23
N PRO A 511 -8.19 11.25 17.31
CA PRO A 511 -8.07 11.81 18.64
C PRO A 511 -6.65 12.38 18.86
N GLU A 512 -6.57 13.61 19.39
CA GLU A 512 -5.31 14.30 19.73
C GLU A 512 -5.42 14.92 21.13
N TRP A 513 -4.32 14.92 21.88
CA TRP A 513 -4.26 15.58 23.17
C TRP A 513 -4.17 17.09 23.05
N LEU A 514 -4.95 17.81 23.84
CA LEU A 514 -4.64 19.21 24.09
C LEU A 514 -3.41 19.30 24.99
N PRO A 515 -2.57 20.37 24.83
CA PRO A 515 -1.36 20.55 25.65
C PRO A 515 -1.61 20.64 27.17
N ASN A 516 -2.85 20.90 27.60
CA ASN A 516 -3.25 20.91 29.01
C ASN A 516 -3.23 19.51 29.67
N GLY A 517 -3.13 18.42 28.87
CA GLY A 517 -3.10 17.03 29.36
C GLY A 517 -4.38 16.53 30.01
N LYS A 518 -5.48 17.29 29.92
CA LYS A 518 -6.78 16.96 30.52
C LYS A 518 -7.83 16.67 29.46
N GLU A 519 -7.71 17.28 28.32
CA GLU A 519 -8.70 17.17 27.24
C GLU A 519 -8.06 16.54 26.00
N ILE A 520 -8.90 15.82 25.25
CA ILE A 520 -8.60 15.38 23.88
C ILE A 520 -9.59 16.04 22.93
N VAL A 521 -9.17 16.24 21.69
CA VAL A 521 -10.06 16.59 20.59
C VAL A 521 -10.15 15.43 19.61
N TYR A 522 -11.31 15.19 19.06
CA TYR A 522 -11.55 14.24 17.99
C TYR A 522 -12.73 14.70 17.14
N TYR A 523 -12.87 14.16 15.94
CA TYR A 523 -14.15 14.33 15.26
C TYR A 523 -14.97 13.04 15.32
N ARG A 524 -16.28 13.22 15.53
CA ARG A 524 -17.27 12.16 15.59
C ARG A 524 -18.18 12.26 14.39
N ARG A 525 -18.36 11.12 13.71
CA ARG A 525 -19.24 11.00 12.57
C ARG A 525 -20.32 9.96 12.88
N ASP A 526 -21.55 10.30 12.61
CA ASP A 526 -22.66 9.35 12.56
C ASP A 526 -22.68 8.71 11.15
N GLN A 527 -22.78 7.38 11.06
CA GLN A 527 -22.79 6.67 9.77
C GLN A 527 -24.11 6.84 9.01
N THR A 528 -25.19 7.12 9.74
CA THR A 528 -26.55 7.24 9.18
C THR A 528 -26.96 8.67 8.87
N ALA A 529 -26.30 9.65 9.46
CA ALA A 529 -26.60 11.07 9.28
C ALA A 529 -25.33 11.90 9.10
N SER A 530 -25.28 12.76 8.08
CA SER A 530 -24.41 13.92 8.13
C SER A 530 -25.04 14.90 9.13
N PRO A 531 -24.32 15.46 10.09
CA PRO A 531 -23.00 16.06 9.99
C PRO A 531 -21.88 15.35 10.80
N SER A 532 -20.60 15.69 10.51
CA SER A 532 -19.46 15.36 11.36
C SER A 532 -19.25 16.48 12.39
N HIS A 533 -18.96 16.12 13.64
CA HIS A 533 -18.78 17.06 14.74
C HIS A 533 -17.37 16.98 15.32
N VAL A 534 -16.74 18.13 15.56
CA VAL A 534 -15.51 18.23 16.33
C VAL A 534 -15.87 18.30 17.80
N ILE A 535 -15.37 17.37 18.59
CA ILE A 535 -15.66 17.22 20.01
C ILE A 535 -14.38 17.44 20.80
N ILE A 536 -14.47 18.25 21.85
CA ILE A 536 -13.46 18.33 22.89
C ILE A 536 -14.02 17.58 24.11
N HIS A 537 -13.26 16.59 24.57
CA HIS A 537 -13.64 15.64 25.61
C HIS A 537 -12.66 15.77 26.79
N ASP A 538 -13.18 16.03 27.99
CA ASP A 538 -12.41 16.02 29.23
C ASP A 538 -12.25 14.57 29.72
N VAL A 539 -11.01 14.10 29.76
CA VAL A 539 -10.67 12.69 30.06
C VAL A 539 -10.97 12.33 31.52
N GLY A 540 -10.93 13.32 32.42
CA GLY A 540 -11.17 13.07 33.85
C GLY A 540 -12.65 13.02 34.22
N THR A 541 -13.46 13.90 33.61
CA THR A 541 -14.89 14.03 33.90
C THR A 541 -15.80 13.33 32.91
N GLY A 542 -15.29 13.01 31.71
CA GLY A 542 -16.08 12.49 30.60
C GLY A 542 -16.99 13.55 29.95
N SER A 543 -16.86 14.83 30.31
CA SER A 543 -17.68 15.88 29.73
C SER A 543 -17.23 16.23 28.31
N GLU A 544 -18.21 16.50 27.45
CA GLU A 544 -17.98 16.84 26.05
C GLU A 544 -18.51 18.22 25.71
N ARG A 545 -17.81 18.91 24.82
CA ARG A 545 -18.29 20.13 24.17
C ARG A 545 -17.99 20.09 22.68
N GLN A 546 -18.95 20.56 21.90
CA GLN A 546 -18.78 20.66 20.45
C GLN A 546 -18.07 21.95 20.06
N LEU A 547 -17.07 21.84 19.21
CA LEU A 547 -16.39 22.97 18.60
C LEU A 547 -16.99 23.26 17.22
N GLN A 548 -17.46 24.48 17.01
CA GLN A 548 -18.09 24.89 15.76
C GLN A 548 -17.06 25.23 14.69
N THR A 549 -17.02 24.48 13.59
CA THR A 549 -16.11 24.73 12.46
C THR A 549 -16.78 25.49 11.31
N GLY A 550 -18.10 25.70 11.38
CA GLY A 550 -18.87 26.32 10.32
C GLY A 550 -19.13 25.42 9.09
N HIS A 551 -18.65 24.19 9.12
CA HIS A 551 -18.72 23.24 8.00
C HIS A 551 -19.19 21.84 8.44
N ALA A 552 -20.13 21.78 9.37
CA ALA A 552 -20.61 20.49 9.92
C ALA A 552 -21.19 19.54 8.87
N ASP A 553 -21.79 20.07 7.82
CA ASP A 553 -22.39 19.29 6.72
C ASP A 553 -21.35 18.75 5.74
N ALA A 554 -20.11 19.18 5.83
CA ALA A 554 -19.04 18.70 4.95
C ALA A 554 -18.53 17.33 5.42
N GLY A 555 -19.09 16.28 4.99
CA GLY A 555 -18.95 14.87 5.41
C GLY A 555 -17.59 14.31 5.86
N PHE A 556 -16.47 15.02 5.71
CA PHE A 556 -15.14 14.60 6.17
C PHE A 556 -14.38 15.78 6.76
N ILE A 557 -13.81 15.60 7.96
CA ILE A 557 -13.00 16.60 8.66
C ILE A 557 -11.64 15.97 9.01
N ASP A 558 -10.56 16.71 8.76
CA ASP A 558 -9.19 16.39 9.17
C ASP A 558 -8.75 17.51 10.12
N THR A 559 -8.12 17.17 11.25
CA THR A 559 -7.82 18.16 12.30
C THR A 559 -6.39 18.05 12.80
N ALA A 560 -5.86 19.18 13.31
CA ALA A 560 -4.59 19.24 14.01
C ALA A 560 -4.59 20.37 15.05
N ILE A 561 -4.17 20.08 16.28
CA ILE A 561 -4.01 21.07 17.34
C ILE A 561 -2.71 21.84 17.14
N SER A 562 -2.74 23.17 17.32
CA SER A 562 -1.52 23.98 17.34
C SER A 562 -0.61 23.58 18.53
N PRO A 563 0.72 23.64 18.39
CA PRO A 563 1.65 23.30 19.47
C PRO A 563 1.41 24.05 20.78
N ASP A 564 0.93 25.31 20.71
CA ASP A 564 0.56 26.12 21.87
C ASP A 564 -0.84 25.83 22.44
N GLY A 565 -1.64 25.00 21.73
CA GLY A 565 -2.98 24.60 22.14
C GLY A 565 -4.08 25.65 21.98
N HIS A 566 -3.80 26.78 21.33
CA HIS A 566 -4.79 27.84 21.18
C HIS A 566 -5.74 27.66 20.00
N TYR A 567 -5.30 26.97 18.96
CA TYR A 567 -6.06 26.80 17.73
C TYR A 567 -6.15 25.34 17.29
N LEU A 568 -7.27 25.02 16.68
CA LEU A 568 -7.47 23.80 15.89
C LEU A 568 -7.46 24.17 14.41
N ALA A 569 -6.51 23.64 13.64
CA ALA A 569 -6.63 23.66 12.20
C ALA A 569 -7.56 22.51 11.75
N PHE A 570 -8.37 22.76 10.75
CA PHE A 570 -9.29 21.77 10.21
C PHE A 570 -9.33 21.83 8.67
N ARG A 571 -9.53 20.70 8.09
CA ARG A 571 -9.96 20.56 6.70
C ARG A 571 -11.37 19.97 6.67
N ALA A 572 -12.29 20.73 6.13
CA ALA A 572 -13.66 20.31 5.89
C ALA A 572 -13.92 20.16 4.38
N GLY A 573 -14.85 19.31 4.01
CA GLY A 573 -15.19 19.06 2.61
C GLY A 573 -14.49 17.85 2.01
N GLY A 574 -15.01 17.41 0.88
CA GLY A 574 -14.60 16.21 0.15
C GLY A 574 -15.82 15.55 -0.49
N GLY A 575 -15.62 14.64 -1.42
CA GLY A 575 -16.72 14.10 -2.22
C GLY A 575 -17.35 15.19 -3.09
N SER A 576 -18.61 15.52 -2.86
CA SER A 576 -19.34 16.58 -3.59
C SER A 576 -19.19 17.99 -3.00
N TYR A 577 -18.52 18.13 -1.83
CA TYR A 577 -18.33 19.42 -1.19
C TYR A 577 -16.94 19.99 -1.50
N GLU A 578 -16.88 21.29 -1.74
CA GLU A 578 -15.59 21.98 -1.94
C GLU A 578 -14.76 21.90 -0.65
N PRO A 579 -13.49 21.49 -0.73
CA PRO A 579 -12.64 21.43 0.44
C PRO A 579 -12.29 22.84 0.94
N VAL A 580 -12.27 23.01 2.26
CA VAL A 580 -11.89 24.23 2.95
C VAL A 580 -10.86 23.93 4.00
N LEU A 581 -9.78 24.71 4.04
CA LEU A 581 -8.81 24.72 5.13
C LEU A 581 -9.08 25.92 6.02
N GLY A 582 -9.23 25.70 7.32
CA GLY A 582 -9.52 26.76 8.28
C GLY A 582 -8.89 26.54 9.64
N VAL A 583 -9.05 27.51 10.51
CA VAL A 583 -8.66 27.45 11.92
C VAL A 583 -9.80 27.95 12.81
N VAL A 584 -9.88 27.39 14.01
CA VAL A 584 -10.84 27.83 15.03
C VAL A 584 -10.16 27.87 16.39
N PRO A 585 -10.44 28.89 17.27
CA PRO A 585 -9.92 28.87 18.62
C PRO A 585 -10.43 27.67 19.41
N VAL A 586 -9.57 26.98 20.15
CA VAL A 586 -9.95 25.79 20.95
C VAL A 586 -10.98 26.15 22.04
N THR A 587 -10.95 27.39 22.54
CA THR A 587 -11.92 27.91 23.51
C THR A 587 -13.31 28.16 22.92
N GLY A 588 -13.45 28.02 21.60
CA GLY A 588 -14.66 28.38 20.87
C GLY A 588 -14.55 29.79 20.25
N GLY A 589 -15.45 30.08 19.34
CA GLY A 589 -15.48 31.33 18.58
C GLY A 589 -15.75 31.10 17.10
N ALA A 590 -15.68 32.18 16.32
CA ALA A 590 -15.89 32.08 14.88
C ALA A 590 -14.69 31.40 14.18
N PRO A 591 -14.92 30.39 13.36
CA PRO A 591 -13.87 29.79 12.54
C PRO A 591 -13.40 30.79 11.48
N ARG A 592 -12.13 30.71 11.12
CA ARG A 592 -11.52 31.50 10.05
C ARG A 592 -11.13 30.58 8.91
N GLU A 593 -11.64 30.85 7.73
CA GLU A 593 -11.19 30.21 6.50
C GLU A 593 -9.81 30.75 6.11
N LEU A 594 -8.86 29.87 5.84
CA LEU A 594 -7.50 30.22 5.42
C LEU A 594 -7.33 30.03 3.91
N PHE A 595 -7.86 28.94 3.38
CA PHE A 595 -7.68 28.56 1.99
C PHE A 595 -8.84 27.73 1.46
N ARG A 596 -9.28 28.07 0.25
CA ARG A 596 -10.25 27.29 -0.53
C ARG A 596 -9.61 26.99 -1.89
N PRO A 597 -9.29 25.73 -2.20
CA PRO A 597 -8.75 25.37 -3.50
C PRO A 597 -9.85 25.46 -4.57
N ASP A 598 -9.47 25.77 -5.79
CA ASP A 598 -10.34 25.56 -6.94
C ASP A 598 -10.66 24.07 -7.09
N VAL A 599 -11.84 23.74 -7.56
CA VAL A 599 -12.30 22.34 -7.77
C VAL A 599 -11.35 21.56 -8.67
N SER A 600 -10.66 22.25 -9.59
CA SER A 600 -9.63 21.69 -10.47
C SER A 600 -8.28 21.46 -9.80
N ALA A 601 -8.02 22.05 -8.63
CA ALA A 601 -6.72 21.99 -7.95
C ALA A 601 -6.50 20.67 -7.18
N GLY A 602 -7.49 19.78 -7.14
CA GLY A 602 -7.37 18.48 -6.51
C GLY A 602 -7.71 18.49 -5.02
N ARG A 603 -7.17 17.49 -4.30
CA ARG A 603 -7.39 17.31 -2.86
C ARG A 603 -6.40 18.15 -2.05
N VAL A 604 -6.88 18.73 -0.96
CA VAL A 604 -6.05 19.34 0.08
C VAL A 604 -6.06 18.41 1.29
N ASP A 605 -4.89 18.11 1.85
CA ASP A 605 -4.79 17.39 3.13
C ASP A 605 -4.00 18.23 4.15
N LEU A 606 -4.47 18.25 5.38
CA LEU A 606 -3.81 18.92 6.50
C LEU A 606 -2.60 18.08 6.94
N ILE A 607 -1.40 18.68 6.98
CA ILE A 607 -0.18 18.04 7.47
C ILE A 607 0.03 18.37 8.96
N GLY A 608 -0.19 19.64 9.36
CA GLY A 608 -0.01 20.07 10.74
C GLY A 608 0.35 21.54 10.85
N TRP A 609 1.17 21.86 11.82
CA TRP A 609 1.54 23.22 12.21
C TRP A 609 3.05 23.46 12.14
N SER A 610 3.42 24.74 11.96
CA SER A 610 4.77 25.19 12.28
C SER A 610 5.00 25.15 13.80
N PRO A 611 6.25 24.93 14.27
CA PRO A 611 6.55 24.83 15.71
C PRO A 611 6.17 26.09 16.52
N ASP A 612 6.15 27.24 15.87
CA ASP A 612 5.77 28.53 16.48
C ASP A 612 4.25 28.78 16.51
N SER A 613 3.44 27.80 16.07
CA SER A 613 1.97 27.87 16.00
C SER A 613 1.41 28.97 15.09
N ARG A 614 2.25 29.60 14.24
CA ARG A 614 1.83 30.74 13.41
C ARG A 614 1.41 30.37 11.99
N GLN A 615 1.71 29.16 11.55
CA GLN A 615 1.44 28.73 10.19
C GLN A 615 0.84 27.33 10.16
N VAL A 616 -0.13 27.12 9.29
CA VAL A 616 -0.70 25.82 8.96
C VAL A 616 0.02 25.24 7.74
N ILE A 617 0.43 23.98 7.85
CA ILE A 617 1.09 23.23 6.79
C ILE A 617 0.08 22.28 6.16
N PHE A 618 -0.01 22.31 4.86
CA PHE A 618 -0.93 21.45 4.11
C PHE A 618 -0.31 21.04 2.78
N ASP A 619 -0.82 19.98 2.20
CA ASP A 619 -0.46 19.58 0.84
C ASP A 619 -1.63 19.79 -0.13
N THR A 620 -1.28 19.96 -1.39
CA THR A 620 -2.22 19.88 -2.51
C THR A 620 -1.84 18.67 -3.35
N LYS A 621 -2.82 17.81 -3.58
CA LYS A 621 -2.65 16.56 -4.33
C LYS A 621 -3.53 16.58 -5.56
N GLN A 622 -2.95 16.46 -6.72
CA GLN A 622 -3.74 16.02 -7.86
C GLN A 622 -3.97 14.52 -7.70
N ARG A 623 -5.24 14.15 -7.47
CA ARG A 623 -5.61 12.74 -7.38
C ARG A 623 -5.70 12.17 -8.77
N MET A 624 -4.78 11.27 -9.11
CA MET A 624 -4.85 10.49 -10.34
C MET A 624 -5.08 9.02 -9.98
N GLY A 625 -6.35 8.64 -9.97
CA GLY A 625 -6.77 7.31 -9.51
C GLY A 625 -6.52 7.07 -8.03
N LEU A 626 -5.91 5.95 -7.73
CA LEU A 626 -5.50 5.60 -6.37
C LEU A 626 -4.12 6.19 -6.01
N ARG A 627 -3.44 6.83 -6.95
CA ARG A 627 -2.13 7.46 -6.72
C ARG A 627 -2.30 8.97 -6.54
N ASN A 628 -1.60 9.50 -5.56
CA ASN A 628 -1.40 10.93 -5.42
C ASN A 628 -0.20 11.31 -6.29
N VAL A 629 -0.39 12.25 -7.20
CA VAL A 629 0.69 12.79 -8.04
C VAL A 629 0.77 14.28 -7.81
N ASN A 630 1.97 14.85 -8.04
CA ASN A 630 2.24 16.28 -7.84
C ASN A 630 1.88 16.75 -6.42
N LEU A 631 2.41 16.05 -5.40
CA LEU A 631 2.35 16.49 -4.02
C LEU A 631 3.15 17.78 -3.86
N GLU A 632 2.45 18.87 -3.59
CA GLU A 632 3.05 20.16 -3.28
C GLU A 632 2.71 20.54 -1.86
N TRP A 633 3.74 20.86 -1.09
CA TRP A 633 3.56 21.33 0.29
C TRP A 633 3.52 22.84 0.34
N TRP A 634 2.60 23.33 1.15
CA TRP A 634 2.33 24.74 1.31
C TRP A 634 2.28 25.12 2.79
N ARG A 635 2.60 26.34 3.09
CA ARG A 635 2.36 26.96 4.41
C ARG A 635 1.49 28.20 4.23
N ILE A 636 0.61 28.45 5.19
CA ILE A 636 -0.25 29.63 5.22
C ILE A 636 -0.32 30.20 6.65
N PRO A 637 -0.18 31.53 6.83
CA PRO A 637 -0.33 32.14 8.15
C PRO A 637 -1.74 31.96 8.71
N ILE A 638 -1.86 31.80 10.04
CA ILE A 638 -3.17 31.68 10.71
C ILE A 638 -4.02 32.94 10.59
N GLU A 639 -3.39 34.10 10.36
CA GLU A 639 -4.08 35.35 10.10
C GLU A 639 -4.67 35.43 8.69
N GLY A 640 -4.41 34.46 7.86
CA GLY A 640 -4.73 34.45 6.44
C GLY A 640 -3.64 35.13 5.60
N GLY A 641 -3.90 35.28 4.31
CA GLY A 641 -2.99 35.93 3.37
C GLY A 641 -2.41 34.95 2.34
N GLU A 642 -1.27 35.33 1.76
CA GLU A 642 -0.66 34.57 0.68
C GLU A 642 0.01 33.28 1.17
N ARG A 643 -0.37 32.16 0.59
CA ARG A 643 0.29 30.87 0.83
C ARG A 643 1.67 30.83 0.17
N ARG A 644 2.62 30.19 0.81
CA ARG A 644 3.97 29.98 0.26
C ARG A 644 4.24 28.51 0.03
N LYS A 645 4.74 28.19 -1.14
CA LYS A 645 5.16 26.83 -1.48
C LYS A 645 6.41 26.46 -0.70
N LEU A 646 6.40 25.29 -0.04
CA LEU A 646 7.54 24.75 0.66
C LEU A 646 8.37 23.83 -0.24
N ALA A 647 7.79 22.73 -0.67
CA ALA A 647 8.50 21.74 -1.49
C ALA A 647 7.53 20.92 -2.33
N SER A 648 8.07 20.19 -3.33
CA SER A 648 7.39 19.02 -3.90
C SER A 648 7.91 17.79 -3.15
N ASP A 649 7.02 16.90 -2.73
CA ASP A 649 7.41 15.70 -1.98
C ASP A 649 8.13 14.69 -2.89
N PRO A 650 9.47 14.53 -2.77
CA PRO A 650 10.22 13.59 -3.59
C PRO A 650 10.02 12.13 -3.16
N LEU A 651 9.46 11.90 -1.96
CA LEU A 651 9.42 10.57 -1.33
C LEU A 651 8.02 9.95 -1.27
N GLN A 652 6.97 10.68 -1.71
CA GLN A 652 5.56 10.26 -1.52
C GLN A 652 5.30 9.84 -0.06
N ALA A 653 5.85 10.63 0.88
CA ALA A 653 5.83 10.32 2.30
C ALA A 653 4.39 10.36 2.85
N ALA A 654 4.01 9.34 3.59
CA ALA A 654 2.73 9.29 4.27
C ALA A 654 2.90 9.66 5.76
N LYS A 655 1.92 10.39 6.32
CA LYS A 655 1.85 10.67 7.76
C LYS A 655 3.10 11.33 8.34
N ILE A 656 3.40 12.51 7.83
CA ILE A 656 4.52 13.33 8.32
C ILE A 656 4.19 13.89 9.70
N ARG A 657 5.16 13.87 10.60
CA ARG A 657 5.12 14.47 11.94
C ARG A 657 6.35 15.31 12.18
N PHE A 658 6.15 16.58 12.52
CA PHE A 658 7.22 17.48 12.89
C PHE A 658 7.68 17.19 14.32
N HIS A 659 8.99 17.16 14.49
CA HIS A 659 9.60 17.06 15.81
C HIS A 659 9.44 18.36 16.58
N PRO A 660 9.30 18.34 17.93
CA PRO A 660 9.14 19.56 18.72
C PRO A 660 10.28 20.61 18.58
N ASP A 661 11.50 20.16 18.19
CA ASP A 661 12.62 21.08 17.92
C ASP A 661 12.45 21.90 16.64
N GLY A 662 11.49 21.54 15.79
CA GLY A 662 11.25 22.18 14.51
C GLY A 662 12.25 21.84 13.40
N HIS A 663 13.30 21.04 13.65
CA HIS A 663 14.37 20.75 12.69
C HIS A 663 14.35 19.34 12.14
N ARG A 664 13.47 18.51 12.65
CA ARG A 664 13.34 17.09 12.22
C ARG A 664 11.90 16.76 11.87
N ILE A 665 11.76 15.80 10.99
CA ILE A 665 10.47 15.18 10.65
C ILE A 665 10.60 13.68 10.77
N ALA A 666 9.50 13.00 11.14
CA ALA A 666 9.33 11.57 11.00
C ALA A 666 8.19 11.29 10.02
N PHE A 667 8.33 10.26 9.22
CA PHE A 667 7.31 9.85 8.25
C PHE A 667 7.40 8.35 7.94
N ALA A 668 6.29 7.79 7.49
CA ALA A 668 6.27 6.46 6.92
C ALA A 668 6.63 6.54 5.43
N GLY A 669 7.60 5.77 4.99
CA GLY A 669 8.04 5.70 3.61
C GLY A 669 8.35 4.27 3.21
N THR A 670 8.38 3.99 1.91
CA THR A 670 8.72 2.67 1.40
C THR A 670 10.22 2.59 1.15
N GLN A 671 10.89 1.64 1.80
CA GLN A 671 12.30 1.36 1.56
C GLN A 671 12.43 0.09 0.72
N GLY A 672 13.23 0.19 -0.35
CA GLY A 672 13.46 -0.93 -1.26
C GLY A 672 12.18 -1.39 -1.94
N GLY A 673 12.28 -2.23 -2.94
CA GLY A 673 11.12 -2.80 -3.59
C GLY A 673 10.31 -1.75 -4.38
N GLY A 674 9.50 -2.25 -5.23
CA GLY A 674 8.44 -1.56 -5.96
C GLY A 674 7.28 -2.51 -6.06
N MET A 675 6.23 -2.07 -6.68
CA MET A 675 5.18 -2.99 -7.11
C MET A 675 5.78 -4.02 -8.05
N GLU A 676 5.57 -5.27 -7.77
CA GLU A 676 5.97 -6.40 -8.61
C GLU A 676 4.76 -7.17 -9.07
N ILE A 677 4.79 -7.65 -10.28
CA ILE A 677 3.79 -8.57 -10.81
C ILE A 677 4.39 -9.96 -10.89
N TRP A 678 3.68 -10.91 -10.35
CA TRP A 678 4.05 -12.32 -10.28
C TRP A 678 2.98 -13.21 -10.88
N ALA A 679 3.37 -14.39 -11.36
CA ALA A 679 2.48 -15.48 -11.69
C ALA A 679 2.74 -16.66 -10.76
N LEU A 680 1.72 -17.12 -10.04
CA LEU A 680 1.75 -18.35 -9.26
C LEU A 680 1.27 -19.50 -10.13
N GLU A 681 2.13 -20.46 -10.32
CA GLU A 681 1.92 -21.62 -11.23
C GLU A 681 1.82 -22.92 -10.43
N ASN A 682 1.11 -23.91 -10.97
CA ASN A 682 0.98 -25.28 -10.42
C ASN A 682 0.46 -25.34 -8.96
N PHE A 683 -0.36 -24.37 -8.56
CA PHE A 683 -0.89 -24.29 -7.21
C PHE A 683 -2.30 -24.90 -7.08
N LEU A 684 -3.02 -25.06 -8.19
CA LEU A 684 -4.33 -25.72 -8.21
C LEU A 684 -4.17 -27.22 -8.05
N PRO A 685 -5.06 -27.91 -7.30
CA PRO A 685 -5.08 -29.35 -7.27
C PRO A 685 -5.24 -29.89 -8.70
N GLN A 686 -4.37 -30.79 -9.12
CA GLN A 686 -4.56 -31.46 -10.40
C GLN A 686 -5.86 -32.24 -10.32
N SER A 687 -6.80 -31.98 -11.24
CA SER A 687 -7.97 -32.82 -11.41
C SER A 687 -7.46 -34.25 -11.69
N ALA A 688 -7.79 -35.18 -10.80
CA ALA A 688 -7.53 -36.58 -11.06
C ALA A 688 -8.13 -36.89 -12.43
N GLY A 689 -7.27 -37.08 -13.42
CA GLY A 689 -7.70 -37.43 -14.78
C GLY A 689 -8.58 -38.69 -14.71
N LYS A 690 -9.77 -38.59 -15.27
CA LYS A 690 -10.59 -39.75 -15.61
C LYS A 690 -10.00 -40.45 -16.80
#